data_80e3021ff5967c1918c69ab09454db96
#
_entry.id   80e3021ff5967c1918c69ab09454db96
#
_cell.length_a   1.000
_cell.length_b   1.000
_cell.length_c   1.000
_cell.angle_alpha   90.00
_cell.angle_beta   90.00
_cell.angle_gamma   90.00
#
_symmetry.space_group_name_H-M   'P 1'
#
loop_
_entity.id
_entity.type
_entity.pdbx_description
1 polymer ?
#
loop_
_entity_poly.entity_id
_entity_poly.type
_entity_poly.pdbx_seq_one_letter_code
_entity_poly.pdbx_strand_id
1 'polypeptide(L)'
;MAGVAAMPCSCTGGRLLFAGASRLHRVSGPDPRLAERLRLFQQLRAAQEQRDGAGAGAGGGRPSPGTAISIALPGGRRLPGRALQTTPSQLAAQLGGGLAEVALVARVNGTLQDLDRPLESDADLELLGFSAPEGREPLCVPPCPPHRRVPPPQAFWRSSAFVLGAVAEQFYGATLCSARATEDGFFCDLHMGDRTVQRDELPALEDACAAFARARHRFERLEATRQQLAELFKCPPHQHNRFQLQQIEEEVTSPTATVYRCGPLLRLCPGPLLPHTGLVSALRVLSSSAAFWREPGGGRRALQRVAAVAFPSADALAAWQRAQDEAALRDHRRIGREQELFFFHKLSPGSCFFLPRGAHVYNTLIEFIRSEYRARGFWEVVTPNVFSPRLWELSGHWQHYSPHMFSFAAGTETLSLKPMNCPAHCLMFAHRPRSWRELPLRLADFGVLHRNEPPGSLTGLTRVRRFQQDDAHIFCTLEQLEGEIDACLDFVRTVYAVLGFSFRLALATRPPGFLGDPETWDRAEQQLERSLRTFGQPWELSPGDGAFYGPKIDIRIRDALGRQHQCGTIQLDFQMPERFELEYASATGGAARPVLIHRAVLGSVERMVAVLAESCGGRWPLWLSPLQAIVIPQAPEVEDYAREVQAMLRGGGIMADLDGDLGATLARKIRRAQLAHYNFQLVVGRRERERGTVSVRTRDNRQLGERDLRRALQRLRDLRDARVPDAEEQF
;
A
#
# COMPACT_ATOMS: atom_id res chain seq x y z
N MET A 1 30.50 -23.01 -49.96
CA MET A 1 30.42 -22.08 -51.08
C MET A 1 29.47 -20.96 -50.73
N ALA A 2 29.86 -19.74 -50.99
CA ALA A 2 29.26 -18.42 -50.77
C ALA A 2 29.12 -18.04 -49.27
N GLY A 3 29.90 -17.20 -48.65
CA GLY A 3 30.57 -15.96 -48.99
C GLY A 3 29.61 -14.79 -48.80
N VAL A 4 29.45 -14.26 -47.56
CA VAL A 4 28.80 -12.95 -47.35
C VAL A 4 29.76 -12.07 -46.55
N ALA A 5 30.14 -11.01 -47.20
CA ALA A 5 31.11 -10.02 -46.78
C ALA A 5 30.55 -9.13 -45.65
N ALA A 6 31.41 -8.81 -44.69
CA ALA A 6 31.20 -7.78 -43.69
C ALA A 6 31.39 -6.38 -44.34
N MET A 7 30.43 -5.47 -44.10
CA MET A 7 30.61 -4.03 -44.32
C MET A 7 30.75 -3.30 -42.98
N PRO A 8 31.63 -2.31 -42.90
CA PRO A 8 31.89 -1.58 -41.66
C PRO A 8 30.84 -0.48 -41.41
N CYS A 9 30.35 -0.42 -40.18
CA CYS A 9 29.48 0.65 -39.72
C CYS A 9 30.31 1.87 -39.34
N SER A 10 30.23 2.92 -40.13
CA SER A 10 30.80 4.25 -39.82
C SER A 10 29.84 5.01 -38.89
N CYS A 11 30.26 5.22 -37.64
CA CYS A 11 29.63 6.16 -36.74
C CYS A 11 29.91 7.60 -37.13
N THR A 12 28.97 8.27 -37.76
CA THR A 12 28.94 9.75 -37.83
C THR A 12 27.86 10.26 -36.92
N GLY A 13 28.28 10.95 -35.85
CA GLY A 13 27.41 11.62 -34.90
C GLY A 13 26.65 12.76 -35.58
N GLY A 14 25.36 12.54 -35.81
CA GLY A 14 24.39 13.57 -36.18
C GLY A 14 23.67 14.05 -34.96
N ARG A 15 23.99 15.24 -34.48
CA ARG A 15 23.13 16.00 -33.55
C ARG A 15 21.77 16.23 -34.22
N LEU A 16 20.78 15.46 -33.86
CA LEU A 16 19.39 15.82 -34.11
C LEU A 16 19.00 16.94 -33.14
N LEU A 17 19.07 18.16 -33.64
CA LEU A 17 18.60 19.38 -33.01
C LEU A 17 17.11 19.29 -32.72
N PHE A 18 16.75 19.53 -31.47
CA PHE A 18 15.43 19.67 -30.91
C PHE A 18 14.55 20.64 -31.71
N ALA A 19 13.67 20.13 -32.54
CA ALA A 19 12.62 20.91 -33.21
C ALA A 19 11.33 20.99 -32.36
N GLY A 20 11.34 20.47 -31.13
CA GLY A 20 10.18 20.46 -30.22
C GLY A 20 10.04 21.68 -29.30
N ALA A 21 11.15 22.37 -28.98
CA ALA A 21 11.12 23.51 -28.06
C ALA A 21 10.57 24.82 -28.65
N SER A 22 10.47 24.93 -29.99
CA SER A 22 10.03 26.14 -30.68
C SER A 22 8.52 26.27 -30.85
N ARG A 23 7.74 25.26 -30.51
CA ARG A 23 6.25 25.35 -30.54
C ARG A 23 5.63 25.94 -29.28
N LEU A 24 6.38 26.04 -28.18
CA LEU A 24 5.92 26.68 -26.93
C LEU A 24 5.89 28.22 -26.99
N HIS A 25 6.44 28.87 -28.04
CA HIS A 25 6.52 30.33 -28.18
C HIS A 25 5.52 30.95 -29.16
N ARG A 26 4.60 30.19 -29.71
CA ARG A 26 3.48 30.76 -30.48
C ARG A 26 2.14 30.28 -29.94
N VAL A 27 1.86 30.59 -28.67
CA VAL A 27 0.48 30.75 -28.23
C VAL A 27 0.10 32.16 -28.66
N SER A 28 -0.60 32.26 -29.79
CA SER A 28 -1.47 33.39 -30.12
C SER A 28 -2.19 33.83 -28.87
N GLY A 29 -2.41 35.14 -28.66
CA GLY A 29 -2.90 35.76 -27.44
C GLY A 29 -4.03 35.00 -26.72
N PRO A 30 -4.38 35.37 -25.48
CA PRO A 30 -5.26 34.56 -24.63
C PRO A 30 -6.53 34.20 -25.40
N ASP A 31 -6.83 32.89 -25.44
CA ASP A 31 -8.04 32.39 -26.09
C ASP A 31 -9.24 33.24 -25.61
N PRO A 32 -9.99 33.92 -26.51
CA PRO A 32 -11.07 34.83 -26.12
C PRO A 32 -12.10 34.17 -25.18
N ARG A 33 -12.24 32.86 -25.29
CA ARG A 33 -13.15 32.01 -24.48
C ARG A 33 -12.66 31.87 -23.03
N LEU A 34 -11.35 31.72 -22.86
CA LEU A 34 -10.70 31.70 -21.54
C LEU A 34 -10.86 33.08 -20.87
N ALA A 35 -10.70 34.17 -21.63
CA ALA A 35 -10.86 35.51 -21.14
C ALA A 35 -12.27 35.79 -20.61
N GLU A 36 -13.33 35.30 -21.27
CA GLU A 36 -14.71 35.46 -20.84
C GLU A 36 -15.01 34.69 -19.55
N ARG A 37 -14.58 33.44 -19.47
CA ARG A 37 -14.71 32.61 -18.26
C ARG A 37 -13.98 33.26 -17.05
N LEU A 38 -12.79 33.80 -17.28
CA LEU A 38 -12.02 34.49 -16.25
C LEU A 38 -12.70 35.81 -15.82
N ARG A 39 -13.33 36.55 -16.75
CA ARG A 39 -14.13 37.74 -16.40
C ARG A 39 -15.32 37.39 -15.52
N LEU A 40 -16.07 36.37 -15.89
CA LEU A 40 -17.23 35.91 -15.10
C LEU A 40 -16.80 35.46 -13.70
N PHE A 41 -15.67 34.71 -13.59
CA PHE A 41 -15.11 34.34 -12.28
C PHE A 41 -14.76 35.60 -11.44
N GLN A 42 -14.10 36.58 -12.04
CA GLN A 42 -13.75 37.84 -11.37
C GLN A 42 -14.98 38.63 -10.94
N GLN A 43 -16.01 38.73 -11.77
CA GLN A 43 -17.29 39.39 -11.43
C GLN A 43 -17.98 38.70 -10.26
N LEU A 44 -18.09 37.36 -10.29
CA LEU A 44 -18.70 36.61 -9.20
C LEU A 44 -17.90 36.71 -7.90
N ARG A 45 -16.58 36.76 -7.97
CA ARG A 45 -15.70 36.97 -6.82
C ARG A 45 -15.84 38.37 -6.24
N ALA A 46 -15.83 39.39 -7.08
CA ALA A 46 -16.05 40.78 -6.62
C ALA A 46 -17.43 40.94 -5.98
N ALA A 47 -18.47 40.31 -6.54
CA ALA A 47 -19.81 40.30 -5.96
C ALA A 47 -19.87 39.53 -4.62
N GLN A 48 -19.05 38.51 -4.45
CA GLN A 48 -18.91 37.79 -3.18
C GLN A 48 -18.20 38.70 -2.14
N GLU A 49 -17.07 39.30 -2.50
CA GLU A 49 -16.33 40.23 -1.63
C GLU A 49 -17.18 41.46 -1.20
N GLN A 50 -18.02 41.99 -2.09
CA GLN A 50 -18.98 43.05 -1.78
C GLN A 50 -20.08 42.58 -0.82
N ARG A 51 -20.63 41.38 -0.99
CA ARG A 51 -21.63 40.80 -0.08
C ARG A 51 -21.05 40.52 1.29
N ASP A 52 -19.86 39.99 1.36
CA ASP A 52 -19.14 39.71 2.61
C ASP A 52 -18.72 41.02 3.33
N GLY A 53 -18.57 42.16 2.57
CA GLY A 53 -18.28 43.48 3.09
C GLY A 53 -19.50 44.33 3.46
N ALA A 54 -20.67 44.12 2.81
CA ALA A 54 -21.84 45.00 2.90
C ALA A 54 -22.90 44.58 3.96
N GLY A 55 -22.71 43.48 4.69
CA GLY A 55 -23.61 43.11 5.80
C GLY A 55 -25.07 42.96 5.37
N ALA A 56 -25.36 42.04 4.46
CA ALA A 56 -26.73 41.71 4.08
C ALA A 56 -27.46 41.04 5.26
N GLY A 57 -28.36 41.76 5.85
CA GLY A 57 -29.23 41.34 6.92
C GLY A 57 -30.18 40.22 6.53
N ALA A 58 -30.64 39.51 7.50
CA ALA A 58 -31.72 38.57 7.56
C ALA A 58 -31.46 37.19 6.93
N GLY A 59 -31.03 36.26 7.79
CA GLY A 59 -31.13 34.81 7.53
C GLY A 59 -30.09 34.00 8.26
N GLY A 60 -30.25 33.76 9.55
CA GLY A 60 -29.59 32.65 10.26
C GLY A 60 -28.11 32.82 10.63
N GLY A 61 -27.79 33.41 11.77
CA GLY A 61 -26.60 33.06 12.58
C GLY A 61 -25.23 33.50 12.13
N ARG A 62 -25.03 34.24 11.03
CA ARG A 62 -23.74 34.79 10.64
C ARG A 62 -23.48 36.18 11.30
N PRO A 63 -22.30 36.37 11.92
CA PRO A 63 -21.96 37.64 12.48
C PRO A 63 -21.85 38.73 11.39
N SER A 64 -22.15 40.02 11.79
CA SER A 64 -22.02 41.16 10.88
C SER A 64 -20.54 41.39 10.52
N PRO A 65 -20.22 41.75 9.27
CA PRO A 65 -18.86 42.08 8.86
C PRO A 65 -18.23 43.16 9.74
N GLY A 66 -16.98 42.96 10.11
CA GLY A 66 -16.26 43.88 10.99
C GLY A 66 -16.52 43.71 12.48
N THR A 67 -17.40 42.77 12.91
CA THR A 67 -17.54 42.43 14.33
C THR A 67 -16.20 42.00 14.90
N ALA A 68 -15.86 42.50 16.09
CA ALA A 68 -14.62 42.13 16.78
C ALA A 68 -14.69 40.62 17.14
N ILE A 69 -13.65 39.87 16.77
CA ILE A 69 -13.49 38.45 17.10
C ILE A 69 -12.17 38.23 17.83
N SER A 70 -12.15 37.21 18.69
CA SER A 70 -10.98 36.78 19.44
C SER A 70 -10.40 35.50 18.81
N ILE A 71 -9.12 35.53 18.46
CA ILE A 71 -8.43 34.42 17.80
C ILE A 71 -7.41 33.87 18.77
N ALA A 72 -7.63 32.62 19.21
CA ALA A 72 -6.74 31.89 20.09
C ALA A 72 -5.68 31.14 19.26
N LEU A 73 -4.42 31.28 19.66
CA LEU A 73 -3.28 30.60 19.07
C LEU A 73 -2.79 29.50 20.00
N PRO A 74 -2.09 28.45 19.47
CA PRO A 74 -1.38 27.48 20.29
C PRO A 74 -0.47 28.18 21.31
N GLY A 75 -0.54 27.74 22.60
CA GLY A 75 0.18 28.42 23.69
C GLY A 75 -0.59 29.50 24.44
N GLY A 76 -1.89 29.67 24.15
CA GLY A 76 -2.81 30.55 24.92
C GLY A 76 -2.78 32.00 24.55
N ARG A 77 -1.98 32.42 23.58
CA ARG A 77 -1.97 33.82 23.07
C ARG A 77 -3.25 34.10 22.28
N ARG A 78 -3.88 35.23 22.53
CA ARG A 78 -5.06 35.70 21.80
C ARG A 78 -4.74 36.95 20.98
N LEU A 79 -5.25 36.96 19.75
CA LEU A 79 -5.13 38.13 18.85
C LEU A 79 -6.53 38.69 18.55
N PRO A 80 -6.67 40.01 18.44
CA PRO A 80 -7.90 40.62 17.98
C PRO A 80 -8.01 40.46 16.45
N GLY A 81 -9.22 40.24 15.97
CA GLY A 81 -9.55 40.20 14.56
C GLY A 81 -10.91 40.79 14.27
N ARG A 82 -11.30 40.82 13.00
CA ARG A 82 -12.62 41.27 12.54
C ARG A 82 -13.25 40.18 11.71
N ALA A 83 -14.48 39.81 12.05
CA ALA A 83 -15.25 38.81 11.34
C ALA A 83 -15.38 39.16 9.85
N LEU A 84 -15.22 38.16 8.97
CA LEU A 84 -15.28 38.24 7.51
C LEU A 84 -14.23 39.18 6.86
N GLN A 85 -13.28 39.71 7.64
CA GLN A 85 -12.20 40.57 7.15
C GLN A 85 -10.80 40.00 7.46
N THR A 86 -10.59 39.51 8.67
CA THR A 86 -9.29 39.00 9.11
C THR A 86 -9.07 37.58 8.54
N THR A 87 -7.94 37.36 7.83
CA THR A 87 -7.54 36.06 7.29
C THR A 87 -6.36 35.47 8.06
N PRO A 88 -6.22 34.11 8.08
CA PRO A 88 -5.05 33.45 8.62
C PRO A 88 -3.72 33.96 8.02
N SER A 89 -3.71 34.32 6.74
CA SER A 89 -2.55 34.85 6.02
C SER A 89 -2.10 36.20 6.60
N GLN A 90 -3.05 37.11 6.89
CA GLN A 90 -2.77 38.40 7.53
C GLN A 90 -2.20 38.21 8.94
N LEU A 91 -2.76 37.25 9.70
CA LEU A 91 -2.27 36.96 11.05
C LEU A 91 -0.88 36.35 11.02
N ALA A 92 -0.59 35.44 10.02
CA ALA A 92 0.75 34.92 9.82
C ALA A 92 1.79 36.01 9.54
N ALA A 93 1.42 37.02 8.76
CA ALA A 93 2.26 38.20 8.49
C ALA A 93 2.48 39.08 9.75
N GLN A 94 1.44 39.26 10.58
CA GLN A 94 1.54 40.03 11.85
C GLN A 94 2.39 39.29 12.90
N LEU A 95 2.35 37.99 12.93
CA LEU A 95 3.14 37.22 13.89
C LEU A 95 4.65 37.23 13.58
N GLY A 96 5.03 37.59 12.37
CA GLY A 96 6.44 37.69 11.95
C GLY A 96 7.17 36.34 11.88
N GLY A 97 8.51 36.38 11.98
CA GLY A 97 9.33 35.15 12.05
C GLY A 97 9.29 34.25 10.80
N GLY A 98 8.90 34.80 9.64
CA GLY A 98 8.82 33.98 8.39
C GLY A 98 7.61 33.08 8.30
N LEU A 99 6.67 33.13 9.27
CA LEU A 99 5.47 32.26 9.30
C LEU A 99 4.61 32.40 8.05
N ALA A 100 4.50 33.60 7.48
CA ALA A 100 3.75 33.87 6.26
C ALA A 100 4.32 33.17 5.03
N GLU A 101 5.62 32.85 5.03
CA GLU A 101 6.30 32.17 3.94
C GLU A 101 6.28 30.64 4.09
N VAL A 102 6.12 30.17 5.33
CA VAL A 102 6.20 28.74 5.68
C VAL A 102 4.82 28.10 5.83
N ALA A 103 3.79 28.90 6.18
CA ALA A 103 2.42 28.42 6.35
C ALA A 103 1.82 27.97 5.00
N LEU A 104 1.20 26.79 5.00
CA LEU A 104 0.58 26.20 3.81
C LEU A 104 -0.95 26.25 3.88
N VAL A 105 -1.50 25.94 5.04
CA VAL A 105 -2.94 25.92 5.34
C VAL A 105 -3.15 26.33 6.81
N ALA A 106 -4.39 26.67 7.16
CA ALA A 106 -4.80 26.94 8.53
C ALA A 106 -5.72 25.84 9.04
N ARG A 107 -5.61 25.51 10.34
CA ARG A 107 -6.66 24.79 11.06
C ARG A 107 -7.43 25.80 11.90
N VAL A 108 -8.73 25.91 11.62
CA VAL A 108 -9.65 26.83 12.29
C VAL A 108 -10.73 25.98 12.96
N ASN A 109 -10.84 26.06 14.28
CA ASN A 109 -11.80 25.25 15.07
C ASN A 109 -11.76 23.75 14.68
N GLY A 110 -10.56 23.19 14.54
CA GLY A 110 -10.33 21.77 14.16
C GLY A 110 -10.44 21.47 12.66
N THR A 111 -10.94 22.39 11.81
CA THR A 111 -11.10 22.16 10.36
C THR A 111 -10.01 22.81 9.53
N LEU A 112 -9.52 22.13 8.49
CA LEU A 112 -8.51 22.68 7.59
C LEU A 112 -9.14 23.67 6.60
N GLN A 113 -8.52 24.86 6.47
CA GLN A 113 -8.98 25.95 5.62
C GLN A 113 -7.81 26.62 4.88
N ASP A 114 -8.17 27.31 3.79
CA ASP A 114 -7.22 28.16 3.04
C ASP A 114 -6.73 29.32 3.92
N LEU A 115 -5.48 29.71 3.74
CA LEU A 115 -4.92 30.88 4.46
C LEU A 115 -5.62 32.20 4.13
N ASP A 116 -6.19 32.31 2.92
CA ASP A 116 -6.88 33.51 2.46
C ASP A 116 -8.39 33.50 2.75
N ARG A 117 -8.92 32.47 3.43
CA ARG A 117 -10.32 32.44 3.85
C ARG A 117 -10.51 33.33 5.10
N PRO A 118 -11.40 34.32 5.05
CA PRO A 118 -11.69 35.14 6.22
C PRO A 118 -12.31 34.31 7.35
N LEU A 119 -11.94 34.65 8.60
CA LEU A 119 -12.52 34.07 9.81
C LEU A 119 -13.92 34.62 10.04
N GLU A 120 -14.86 33.75 10.36
CA GLU A 120 -16.29 34.10 10.48
C GLU A 120 -16.69 34.46 11.93
N SER A 121 -16.02 33.92 12.94
CA SER A 121 -16.30 34.06 14.37
C SER A 121 -15.04 33.91 15.19
N ASP A 122 -15.17 33.92 16.51
CA ASP A 122 -14.11 33.55 17.44
C ASP A 122 -13.56 32.18 17.03
N ALA A 123 -12.24 32.05 16.99
CA ALA A 123 -11.59 30.87 16.40
C ALA A 123 -10.33 30.47 17.15
N ASP A 124 -10.15 29.16 17.26
CA ASP A 124 -8.86 28.53 17.56
C ASP A 124 -8.12 28.37 16.24
N LEU A 125 -6.98 29.08 16.09
CA LEU A 125 -6.21 29.10 14.85
C LEU A 125 -4.84 28.44 15.03
N GLU A 126 -4.54 27.48 14.20
CA GLU A 126 -3.23 26.89 14.07
C GLU A 126 -2.74 27.00 12.62
N LEU A 127 -1.54 27.57 12.43
CA LEU A 127 -0.89 27.67 11.12
C LEU A 127 -0.03 26.43 10.87
N LEU A 128 -0.28 25.74 9.78
CA LEU A 128 0.35 24.47 9.44
C LEU A 128 1.31 24.63 8.25
N GLY A 129 2.56 24.22 8.47
CA GLY A 129 3.60 24.17 7.45
C GLY A 129 4.02 22.72 7.13
N PHE A 130 5.08 22.54 6.33
CA PHE A 130 5.62 21.21 5.99
C PHE A 130 6.11 20.40 7.20
N SER A 131 6.37 21.02 8.33
CA SER A 131 6.81 20.39 9.58
C SER A 131 5.67 20.04 10.54
N ALA A 132 4.43 20.38 10.21
CA ALA A 132 3.27 20.14 11.06
C ALA A 132 2.88 18.65 11.11
N PRO A 133 2.34 18.18 12.29
CA PRO A 133 2.00 16.75 12.49
C PRO A 133 0.95 16.17 11.54
N GLU A 134 0.10 16.99 10.92
CA GLU A 134 -0.90 16.54 9.94
C GLU A 134 -0.33 16.20 8.56
N GLY A 135 0.93 16.48 8.35
CA GLY A 135 1.78 15.83 7.36
C GLY A 135 2.47 14.61 7.92
N ARG A 136 2.30 14.36 9.24
CA ARG A 136 2.84 13.21 9.94
C ARG A 136 1.68 12.42 10.52
N GLU A 137 1.43 11.21 10.06
CA GLU A 137 0.87 10.22 10.97
C GLU A 137 1.79 10.17 12.22
N PRO A 138 1.26 10.08 13.44
CA PRO A 138 2.06 10.06 14.66
C PRO A 138 2.80 8.72 14.75
N LEU A 139 3.97 8.63 14.17
CA LEU A 139 4.71 7.41 13.99
C LEU A 139 6.21 7.61 14.10
N CYS A 140 6.69 7.89 15.32
CA CYS A 140 8.07 7.60 15.66
C CYS A 140 8.23 7.33 17.16
N VAL A 141 8.43 6.07 17.49
CA VAL A 141 9.31 5.69 18.60
C VAL A 141 10.71 5.64 17.98
N PRO A 142 11.75 6.30 18.57
CA PRO A 142 13.08 6.32 17.97
C PRO A 142 13.82 4.96 18.16
N PRO A 143 14.77 4.59 17.24
CA PRO A 143 15.37 5.43 16.22
C PRO A 143 14.90 5.07 14.80
N CYS A 144 14.31 6.03 14.12
CA CYS A 144 14.07 5.92 12.68
C CYS A 144 15.36 6.27 11.92
N PRO A 145 15.75 5.49 10.91
CA PRO A 145 16.86 5.85 10.03
C PRO A 145 16.58 7.18 9.29
N PRO A 146 17.61 8.00 9.00
CA PRO A 146 17.48 9.38 8.52
C PRO A 146 16.83 9.54 7.14
N HIS A 147 16.36 8.49 6.51
CA HIS A 147 15.88 8.49 5.11
C HIS A 147 14.35 8.53 4.95
N ARG A 148 13.57 8.56 6.04
CA ARG A 148 12.12 8.67 5.98
C ARG A 148 11.67 10.12 6.11
N ARG A 149 11.55 10.80 4.97
CA ARG A 149 10.77 12.02 4.88
C ARG A 149 9.31 11.67 4.63
N VAL A 150 8.44 12.19 5.49
CA VAL A 150 6.99 12.09 5.45
C VAL A 150 6.46 12.64 4.11
N PRO A 151 5.47 12.01 3.46
CA PRO A 151 4.85 12.55 2.26
C PRO A 151 4.27 13.95 2.54
N PRO A 152 4.28 14.84 1.56
CA PRO A 152 3.71 16.17 1.67
C PRO A 152 2.21 16.12 2.05
N PRO A 153 1.68 17.13 2.77
CA PRO A 153 0.27 17.18 3.13
C PRO A 153 -0.65 17.03 1.92
N GLN A 154 -1.82 16.45 2.09
CA GLN A 154 -2.78 16.26 0.99
C GLN A 154 -3.13 17.57 0.27
N ALA A 155 -3.16 18.71 0.99
CA ALA A 155 -3.36 20.03 0.40
C ALA A 155 -2.23 20.40 -0.59
N PHE A 156 -0.99 19.99 -0.31
CA PHE A 156 0.14 20.21 -1.19
C PHE A 156 0.00 19.39 -2.49
N TRP A 157 -0.30 18.11 -2.39
CA TRP A 157 -0.50 17.27 -3.59
C TRP A 157 -1.77 17.62 -4.36
N ARG A 158 -2.83 18.08 -3.68
CA ARG A 158 -4.03 18.59 -4.32
C ARG A 158 -3.72 19.85 -5.16
N SER A 159 -2.92 20.76 -4.62
CA SER A 159 -2.44 21.96 -5.33
C SER A 159 -1.49 21.60 -6.47
N SER A 160 -0.62 20.60 -6.28
CA SER A 160 0.28 20.08 -7.32
C SER A 160 -0.49 19.40 -8.46
N ALA A 161 -1.59 18.70 -8.15
CA ALA A 161 -2.49 18.15 -9.16
C ALA A 161 -3.14 19.24 -10.01
N PHE A 162 -3.45 20.41 -9.40
CA PHE A 162 -3.92 21.59 -10.11
C PHE A 162 -2.88 22.14 -11.08
N VAL A 163 -1.61 22.24 -10.65
CA VAL A 163 -0.49 22.66 -11.49
C VAL A 163 -0.34 21.71 -12.69
N LEU A 164 -0.31 20.40 -12.43
CA LEU A 164 -0.21 19.40 -13.49
C LEU A 164 -1.39 19.50 -14.48
N GLY A 165 -2.61 19.63 -13.95
CA GLY A 165 -3.82 19.75 -14.78
C GLY A 165 -3.81 20.99 -15.65
N ALA A 166 -3.45 22.17 -15.09
CA ALA A 166 -3.37 23.43 -15.84
C ALA A 166 -2.36 23.38 -16.98
N VAL A 167 -1.20 22.81 -16.70
CA VAL A 167 -0.11 22.69 -17.69
C VAL A 167 -0.45 21.63 -18.74
N ALA A 168 -0.93 20.45 -18.33
CA ALA A 168 -1.23 19.36 -19.26
C ALA A 168 -2.38 19.72 -20.20
N GLU A 169 -3.42 20.43 -19.75
CA GLU A 169 -4.52 20.92 -20.57
C GLU A 169 -4.00 21.81 -21.72
N GLN A 170 -3.10 22.74 -21.40
CA GLN A 170 -2.48 23.63 -22.39
C GLN A 170 -1.45 22.92 -23.27
N PHE A 171 -0.59 22.10 -22.66
CA PHE A 171 0.52 21.41 -23.34
C PHE A 171 -0.01 20.47 -24.43
N TYR A 172 -1.07 19.75 -24.14
CA TYR A 172 -1.68 18.79 -25.06
C TYR A 172 -2.84 19.36 -25.90
N GLY A 173 -3.34 20.57 -25.56
CA GLY A 173 -4.59 21.08 -26.13
C GLY A 173 -5.79 20.19 -25.78
N ALA A 174 -5.78 19.60 -24.62
CA ALA A 174 -6.72 18.58 -24.15
C ALA A 174 -7.81 19.20 -23.26
N THR A 175 -8.86 18.43 -22.94
CA THR A 175 -9.84 18.81 -21.93
C THR A 175 -9.51 18.10 -20.62
N LEU A 176 -9.28 18.87 -19.56
CA LEU A 176 -9.07 18.32 -18.21
C LEU A 176 -10.38 17.79 -17.63
N CYS A 177 -10.43 16.49 -17.36
CA CYS A 177 -11.59 15.81 -16.80
C CYS A 177 -11.51 15.74 -15.26
N SER A 178 -10.37 15.32 -14.74
CA SER A 178 -10.14 15.23 -13.31
C SER A 178 -8.68 15.53 -12.95
N ALA A 179 -8.42 16.02 -11.72
CA ALA A 179 -7.09 16.09 -11.13
C ALA A 179 -7.23 15.86 -9.62
N ARG A 180 -6.61 14.80 -9.11
CA ARG A 180 -6.83 14.34 -7.74
C ARG A 180 -5.51 13.98 -7.09
N ALA A 181 -5.43 14.23 -5.77
CA ALA A 181 -4.39 13.68 -4.92
C ALA A 181 -4.72 12.23 -4.55
N THR A 182 -3.70 11.41 -4.39
CA THR A 182 -3.75 10.04 -3.87
C THR A 182 -2.86 9.92 -2.64
N GLU A 183 -2.76 8.75 -2.05
CA GLU A 183 -1.82 8.50 -0.93
C GLU A 183 -0.35 8.58 -1.37
N ASP A 184 -0.07 8.22 -2.64
CA ASP A 184 1.30 8.10 -3.17
C ASP A 184 1.70 9.21 -4.15
N GLY A 185 0.86 10.23 -4.32
CA GLY A 185 1.11 11.32 -5.27
C GLY A 185 -0.17 11.98 -5.77
N PHE A 186 -0.23 12.28 -7.05
CA PHE A 186 -1.41 12.87 -7.68
C PHE A 186 -1.44 12.56 -9.17
N PHE A 187 -2.60 12.76 -9.79
CA PHE A 187 -2.78 12.56 -11.22
C PHE A 187 -3.74 13.57 -11.82
N CYS A 188 -3.69 13.69 -13.14
CA CYS A 188 -4.75 14.31 -13.93
C CYS A 188 -5.25 13.38 -15.04
N ASP A 189 -6.55 13.44 -15.33
CA ASP A 189 -7.20 12.71 -16.40
C ASP A 189 -7.58 13.68 -17.51
N LEU A 190 -7.15 13.38 -18.73
CA LEU A 190 -7.29 14.22 -19.91
C LEU A 190 -8.11 13.51 -20.99
N HIS A 191 -9.05 14.21 -21.57
CA HIS A 191 -9.71 13.78 -22.81
C HIS A 191 -9.00 14.38 -24.02
N MET A 192 -8.41 13.51 -24.85
CA MET A 192 -7.52 13.87 -25.96
C MET A 192 -7.98 13.30 -27.31
N GLY A 193 -9.25 12.80 -27.38
CA GLY A 193 -9.68 12.04 -28.54
C GLY A 193 -8.85 10.75 -28.71
N ASP A 194 -8.33 10.53 -29.90
CA ASP A 194 -7.51 9.33 -30.21
C ASP A 194 -6.01 9.48 -29.87
N ARG A 195 -5.58 10.67 -29.40
CA ARG A 195 -4.19 10.92 -29.03
C ARG A 195 -3.87 10.25 -27.69
N THR A 196 -2.69 9.63 -27.60
CA THR A 196 -2.13 9.07 -26.36
C THR A 196 -0.89 9.84 -25.94
N VAL A 197 -0.67 9.98 -24.64
CA VAL A 197 0.52 10.58 -24.07
C VAL A 197 1.69 9.61 -24.22
N GLN A 198 2.72 10.03 -24.91
CA GLN A 198 3.94 9.25 -25.14
C GLN A 198 4.94 9.44 -23.98
N ARG A 199 5.74 8.42 -23.72
CA ARG A 199 6.68 8.44 -22.58
C ARG A 199 7.80 9.46 -22.74
N ASP A 200 8.20 9.75 -23.96
CA ASP A 200 9.22 10.74 -24.32
C ASP A 200 8.74 12.19 -24.20
N GLU A 201 7.43 12.42 -24.12
CA GLU A 201 6.83 13.74 -23.87
C GLU A 201 6.85 14.13 -22.37
N LEU A 202 6.97 13.16 -21.47
CA LEU A 202 6.84 13.39 -20.01
C LEU A 202 7.90 14.36 -19.46
N PRO A 203 9.17 14.32 -19.86
CA PRO A 203 10.17 15.29 -19.39
C PRO A 203 9.83 16.74 -19.80
N ALA A 204 9.33 16.95 -21.02
CA ALA A 204 8.94 18.28 -21.50
C ALA A 204 7.71 18.83 -20.72
N LEU A 205 6.77 17.94 -20.36
CA LEU A 205 5.65 18.28 -19.49
C LEU A 205 6.13 18.66 -18.07
N GLU A 206 7.12 17.94 -17.54
CA GLU A 206 7.75 18.23 -16.24
C GLU A 206 8.40 19.62 -16.24
N ASP A 207 9.18 19.95 -17.26
CA ASP A 207 9.79 21.28 -17.42
C ASP A 207 8.74 22.39 -17.50
N ALA A 208 7.64 22.17 -18.23
CA ALA A 208 6.53 23.10 -18.33
C ALA A 208 5.83 23.30 -16.96
N CYS A 209 5.65 22.24 -16.19
CA CYS A 209 5.12 22.32 -14.82
C CYS A 209 6.04 23.14 -13.90
N ALA A 210 7.35 22.92 -14.00
CA ALA A 210 8.34 23.68 -13.23
C ALA A 210 8.33 25.18 -13.61
N ALA A 211 8.16 25.51 -14.88
CA ALA A 211 8.03 26.90 -15.35
C ALA A 211 6.76 27.56 -14.82
N PHE A 212 5.63 26.85 -14.87
CA PHE A 212 4.35 27.32 -14.33
C PHE A 212 4.41 27.53 -12.81
N ALA A 213 5.05 26.64 -12.06
CA ALA A 213 5.25 26.78 -10.63
C ALA A 213 6.08 28.01 -10.29
N ARG A 214 7.17 28.28 -11.01
CA ARG A 214 8.02 29.48 -10.84
C ARG A 214 7.29 30.80 -11.09
N ALA A 215 6.24 30.79 -11.90
CA ALA A 215 5.41 31.98 -12.15
C ALA A 215 4.57 32.41 -10.93
N ARG A 216 4.53 31.61 -9.84
CA ARG A 216 3.89 31.90 -8.55
C ARG A 216 2.42 32.32 -8.66
N HIS A 217 1.65 31.64 -9.53
CA HIS A 217 0.21 31.87 -9.64
C HIS A 217 -0.50 31.62 -8.31
N ARG A 218 -1.41 32.53 -7.91
CA ARG A 218 -2.24 32.36 -6.73
C ARG A 218 -3.36 31.36 -6.99
N PHE A 219 -3.74 30.63 -5.95
CA PHE A 219 -4.96 29.82 -5.94
C PHE A 219 -6.09 30.69 -5.41
N GLU A 220 -6.92 31.21 -6.30
CA GLU A 220 -8.03 32.10 -5.98
C GLU A 220 -9.30 31.31 -5.76
N ARG A 221 -9.92 31.44 -4.59
CA ARG A 221 -11.12 30.72 -4.18
C ARG A 221 -12.38 31.52 -4.50
N LEU A 222 -13.42 30.83 -4.96
CA LEU A 222 -14.78 31.34 -5.13
C LEU A 222 -15.75 30.31 -4.59
N GLU A 223 -16.70 30.71 -3.76
CA GLU A 223 -17.84 29.91 -3.37
C GLU A 223 -19.05 30.33 -4.20
N ALA A 224 -19.60 29.38 -4.97
CA ALA A 224 -20.65 29.67 -5.94
C ALA A 224 -21.79 28.66 -5.82
N THR A 225 -23.00 29.13 -6.13
CA THR A 225 -24.20 28.29 -6.21
C THR A 225 -24.10 27.34 -7.40
N ARG A 226 -24.85 26.25 -7.36
CA ARG A 226 -24.91 25.25 -8.48
C ARG A 226 -25.21 25.91 -9.82
N GLN A 227 -26.10 26.92 -9.85
CA GLN A 227 -26.42 27.66 -11.06
C GLN A 227 -25.22 28.48 -11.58
N GLN A 228 -24.55 29.25 -10.71
CA GLN A 228 -23.36 30.03 -11.05
C GLN A 228 -22.20 29.11 -11.52
N LEU A 229 -22.05 27.93 -10.91
CA LEU A 229 -21.08 26.92 -11.34
C LEU A 229 -21.40 26.43 -12.75
N ALA A 230 -22.68 26.11 -13.02
CA ALA A 230 -23.09 25.68 -14.33
C ALA A 230 -22.83 26.77 -15.40
N GLU A 231 -23.06 28.03 -15.09
CA GLU A 231 -22.76 29.16 -15.98
C GLU A 231 -21.28 29.29 -16.27
N LEU A 232 -20.42 29.20 -15.22
CA LEU A 232 -18.95 29.23 -15.36
C LEU A 232 -18.41 28.16 -16.32
N PHE A 233 -19.01 26.96 -16.31
CA PHE A 233 -18.56 25.83 -17.13
C PHE A 233 -19.34 25.65 -18.44
N LYS A 234 -20.45 26.41 -18.66
CA LYS A 234 -21.23 26.44 -19.90
C LYS A 234 -20.80 27.51 -20.88
N CYS A 235 -19.93 28.45 -20.52
CA CYS A 235 -19.57 29.64 -21.32
C CYS A 235 -19.26 29.31 -22.79
N PRO A 236 -19.96 29.95 -23.78
CA PRO A 236 -19.97 29.57 -25.21
C PRO A 236 -18.71 30.03 -25.97
N PRO A 237 -18.45 29.64 -27.25
CA PRO A 237 -19.45 29.03 -28.15
C PRO A 237 -19.26 27.56 -28.51
N HIS A 238 -18.28 26.78 -28.15
CA HIS A 238 -18.23 25.40 -28.67
C HIS A 238 -17.53 24.33 -27.82
N GLN A 239 -17.10 24.58 -26.59
CA GLN A 239 -16.55 23.51 -25.78
C GLN A 239 -16.98 23.65 -24.31
N HIS A 240 -18.16 23.16 -24.00
CA HIS A 240 -18.54 22.88 -22.60
C HIS A 240 -17.59 21.87 -22.02
N ASN A 241 -17.02 22.14 -20.85
CA ASN A 241 -16.34 21.08 -20.10
C ASN A 241 -17.43 20.18 -19.48
N ARG A 242 -17.97 19.28 -20.31
CA ARG A 242 -19.06 18.34 -19.94
C ARG A 242 -18.70 17.49 -18.72
N PHE A 243 -17.42 17.23 -18.50
CA PHE A 243 -16.96 16.45 -17.36
C PHE A 243 -17.13 17.22 -16.05
N GLN A 244 -16.81 18.52 -16.03
CA GLN A 244 -17.06 19.39 -14.87
C GLN A 244 -18.56 19.62 -14.65
N LEU A 245 -19.37 19.75 -15.71
CA LEU A 245 -20.82 19.86 -15.60
C LEU A 245 -21.44 18.61 -15.00
N GLN A 246 -21.02 17.43 -15.45
CA GLN A 246 -21.45 16.17 -14.87
C GLN A 246 -21.06 16.06 -13.40
N GLN A 247 -19.83 16.45 -13.02
CA GLN A 247 -19.40 16.48 -11.61
C GLN A 247 -20.26 17.42 -10.77
N ILE A 248 -20.65 18.59 -11.30
CA ILE A 248 -21.54 19.53 -10.60
C ILE A 248 -22.93 18.88 -10.39
N GLU A 249 -23.43 18.14 -11.37
CA GLU A 249 -24.71 17.46 -11.28
C GLU A 249 -24.71 16.30 -10.28
N GLU A 250 -23.64 15.51 -10.25
CA GLU A 250 -23.55 14.28 -9.46
C GLU A 250 -22.98 14.48 -8.05
N GLU A 251 -21.95 15.35 -7.91
CA GLU A 251 -21.19 15.46 -6.67
C GLU A 251 -21.63 16.66 -5.80
N VAL A 252 -22.23 17.72 -6.40
CA VAL A 252 -22.65 18.92 -5.63
C VAL A 252 -24.04 18.73 -5.06
N THR A 253 -24.12 18.24 -3.83
CA THR A 253 -25.37 18.10 -3.06
C THR A 253 -25.67 19.29 -2.14
N SER A 254 -24.68 20.12 -1.84
CA SER A 254 -24.79 21.32 -1.01
C SER A 254 -25.30 22.51 -1.83
N PRO A 255 -25.89 23.56 -1.19
CA PRO A 255 -26.34 24.77 -1.87
C PRO A 255 -25.25 25.51 -2.65
N THR A 256 -24.02 25.45 -2.16
CA THR A 256 -22.83 26.06 -2.77
C THR A 256 -21.69 25.04 -2.84
N ALA A 257 -20.77 25.25 -3.76
CA ALA A 257 -19.50 24.51 -3.81
C ALA A 257 -18.33 25.44 -4.17
N THR A 258 -17.13 24.98 -3.90
CA THR A 258 -15.92 25.79 -4.06
C THR A 258 -15.28 25.52 -5.41
N VAL A 259 -14.97 26.60 -6.13
CA VAL A 259 -14.15 26.63 -7.35
C VAL A 259 -12.86 27.37 -7.07
N TYR A 260 -11.78 26.85 -7.60
CA TYR A 260 -10.49 27.56 -7.59
C TYR A 260 -10.04 27.94 -8.98
N ARG A 261 -9.42 29.11 -9.05
CA ARG A 261 -8.66 29.58 -10.21
C ARG A 261 -7.18 29.47 -9.92
N CYS A 262 -6.40 28.94 -10.86
CA CYS A 262 -4.95 28.97 -10.85
C CYS A 262 -4.42 29.28 -12.25
N GLY A 263 -3.95 30.49 -12.45
CA GLY A 263 -3.63 30.96 -13.79
C GLY A 263 -4.84 30.87 -14.75
N PRO A 264 -4.75 30.13 -15.87
CA PRO A 264 -5.86 29.94 -16.80
C PRO A 264 -6.88 28.88 -16.36
N LEU A 265 -6.52 27.99 -15.44
CA LEU A 265 -7.39 26.87 -15.04
C LEU A 265 -8.42 27.31 -14.00
N LEU A 266 -9.68 26.96 -14.29
CA LEU A 266 -10.80 27.01 -13.34
C LEU A 266 -11.31 25.60 -13.10
N ARG A 267 -11.47 25.24 -11.82
CA ARG A 267 -11.91 23.89 -11.48
C ARG A 267 -12.64 23.81 -10.14
N LEU A 268 -13.65 22.90 -10.10
CA LEU A 268 -14.31 22.47 -8.88
C LEU A 268 -13.32 21.71 -7.98
N CYS A 269 -13.16 22.14 -6.74
CA CYS A 269 -12.29 21.50 -5.75
C CYS A 269 -12.74 21.83 -4.33
N PRO A 270 -12.85 20.87 -3.43
CA PRO A 270 -13.27 21.15 -2.03
C PRO A 270 -12.22 21.91 -1.22
N GLY A 271 -10.98 22.04 -1.69
CA GLY A 271 -9.89 22.68 -0.94
C GLY A 271 -9.45 21.87 0.31
N PRO A 272 -8.66 22.48 1.22
CA PRO A 272 -7.87 23.69 0.97
C PRO A 272 -6.73 23.48 -0.03
N LEU A 273 -6.29 24.58 -0.64
CA LEU A 273 -5.13 24.63 -1.53
C LEU A 273 -4.03 25.52 -0.96
N LEU A 274 -2.84 25.43 -1.53
CA LEU A 274 -1.71 26.31 -1.19
C LEU A 274 -2.01 27.79 -1.57
N PRO A 275 -1.30 28.76 -0.96
CA PRO A 275 -1.44 30.17 -1.35
C PRO A 275 -1.07 30.45 -2.82
N HIS A 276 0.00 29.82 -3.30
CA HIS A 276 0.48 29.99 -4.68
C HIS A 276 1.32 28.79 -5.17
N THR A 277 1.46 28.67 -6.49
CA THR A 277 2.17 27.55 -7.14
C THR A 277 3.68 27.52 -6.84
N GLY A 278 4.30 28.65 -6.46
CA GLY A 278 5.72 28.74 -6.15
C GLY A 278 6.20 27.87 -4.99
N LEU A 279 5.28 27.35 -4.16
CA LEU A 279 5.59 26.40 -3.11
C LEU A 279 5.80 24.97 -3.64
N VAL A 280 5.40 24.68 -4.88
CA VAL A 280 5.65 23.42 -5.58
C VAL A 280 7.00 23.52 -6.29
N SER A 281 8.08 23.36 -5.52
CA SER A 281 9.45 23.63 -6.04
C SER A 281 10.00 22.50 -6.90
N ALA A 282 9.63 21.26 -6.64
CA ALA A 282 10.09 20.09 -7.35
C ALA A 282 8.92 19.17 -7.70
N LEU A 283 8.71 18.89 -8.97
CA LEU A 283 7.67 18.02 -9.49
C LEU A 283 8.29 17.01 -10.46
N ARG A 284 7.86 15.76 -10.41
CA ARG A 284 8.24 14.73 -11.36
C ARG A 284 7.01 14.02 -11.91
N VAL A 285 6.95 13.93 -13.24
CA VAL A 285 5.93 13.16 -13.94
C VAL A 285 6.41 11.70 -14.03
N LEU A 286 5.59 10.77 -13.54
CA LEU A 286 5.98 9.36 -13.35
C LEU A 286 5.60 8.49 -14.54
N SER A 287 4.35 8.61 -14.99
CA SER A 287 3.81 7.70 -16.00
C SER A 287 2.56 8.27 -16.65
N SER A 288 2.23 7.71 -17.81
CA SER A 288 0.92 7.85 -18.46
C SER A 288 0.24 6.48 -18.54
N SER A 289 -1.09 6.46 -18.44
CA SER A 289 -1.91 5.26 -18.53
C SER A 289 -3.31 5.59 -19.08
N ALA A 290 -4.00 4.55 -19.58
CA ALA A 290 -5.40 4.67 -19.93
C ALA A 290 -6.27 4.77 -18.68
N ALA A 291 -7.30 5.60 -18.74
CA ALA A 291 -8.36 5.73 -17.75
C ALA A 291 -9.71 5.79 -18.47
N PHE A 292 -10.79 5.69 -17.72
CA PHE A 292 -12.14 5.75 -18.29
C PHE A 292 -13.02 6.68 -17.47
N TRP A 293 -13.80 7.49 -18.18
CA TRP A 293 -14.88 8.27 -17.62
C TRP A 293 -16.19 7.52 -17.78
N ARG A 294 -17.00 7.46 -16.72
CA ARG A 294 -18.33 6.89 -16.77
C ARG A 294 -19.30 7.96 -17.27
N GLU A 295 -19.96 7.72 -18.41
CA GLU A 295 -20.98 8.61 -18.93
C GLU A 295 -22.35 8.30 -18.31
N PRO A 296 -23.25 9.31 -18.18
CA PRO A 296 -24.65 9.07 -17.88
C PRO A 296 -25.24 8.10 -18.92
N GLY A 297 -25.87 7.02 -18.46
CA GLY A 297 -26.36 5.95 -19.34
C GLY A 297 -25.44 4.73 -19.50
N GLY A 298 -24.30 4.66 -18.74
CA GLY A 298 -23.47 3.46 -18.63
C GLY A 298 -22.34 3.33 -19.65
N GLY A 299 -22.19 4.30 -20.56
CA GLY A 299 -21.06 4.38 -21.50
C GLY A 299 -19.72 4.62 -20.79
N ARG A 300 -18.61 4.15 -21.41
CA ARG A 300 -17.24 4.42 -20.95
C ARG A 300 -16.49 5.20 -22.01
N ARG A 301 -15.96 6.36 -21.64
CA ARG A 301 -15.12 7.19 -22.50
C ARG A 301 -13.66 7.04 -22.13
N ALA A 302 -12.81 6.79 -23.11
CA ALA A 302 -11.38 6.67 -22.90
C ALA A 302 -10.74 8.01 -22.54
N LEU A 303 -9.89 8.01 -21.54
CA LEU A 303 -9.10 9.13 -21.06
C LEU A 303 -7.63 8.73 -20.98
N GLN A 304 -6.75 9.73 -20.96
CA GLN A 304 -5.33 9.58 -20.65
C GLN A 304 -5.08 10.09 -19.23
N ARG A 305 -4.54 9.24 -18.37
CA ARG A 305 -4.12 9.60 -17.02
C ARG A 305 -2.63 9.88 -17.01
N VAL A 306 -2.24 11.02 -16.46
CA VAL A 306 -0.84 11.37 -16.18
C VAL A 306 -0.67 11.43 -14.67
N ALA A 307 0.23 10.61 -14.13
CA ALA A 307 0.54 10.54 -12.71
C ALA A 307 1.87 11.23 -12.40
N ALA A 308 1.93 11.91 -11.27
CA ALA A 308 3.09 12.68 -10.86
C ALA A 308 3.24 12.72 -9.32
N VAL A 309 4.42 13.12 -8.86
CA VAL A 309 4.73 13.47 -7.47
C VAL A 309 5.33 14.86 -7.41
N ALA A 310 5.21 15.52 -6.27
CA ALA A 310 5.85 16.81 -6.02
C ALA A 310 6.36 16.92 -4.60
N PHE A 311 7.37 17.75 -4.43
CA PHE A 311 8.05 17.97 -3.14
C PHE A 311 8.37 19.44 -2.95
N PRO A 312 8.52 19.90 -1.69
CA PRO A 312 8.85 21.27 -1.37
C PRO A 312 10.27 21.68 -1.75
N SER A 313 11.15 20.72 -2.05
CA SER A 313 12.54 20.98 -2.48
C SER A 313 13.06 19.90 -3.41
N ALA A 314 14.08 20.24 -4.21
CA ALA A 314 14.78 19.28 -5.06
C ALA A 314 15.45 18.17 -4.24
N ASP A 315 16.00 18.48 -3.07
CA ASP A 315 16.61 17.46 -2.18
C ASP A 315 15.58 16.45 -1.66
N ALA A 316 14.35 16.89 -1.38
CA ALA A 316 13.26 16.01 -0.98
C ALA A 316 12.86 15.07 -2.13
N LEU A 317 12.77 15.60 -3.36
CA LEU A 317 12.52 14.79 -4.55
C LEU A 317 13.67 13.79 -4.81
N ALA A 318 14.93 14.22 -4.70
CA ALA A 318 16.09 13.34 -4.87
C ALA A 318 16.14 12.24 -3.80
N ALA A 319 15.79 12.55 -2.55
CA ALA A 319 15.69 11.57 -1.48
C ALA A 319 14.58 10.54 -1.75
N TRP A 320 13.41 11.00 -2.22
CA TRP A 320 12.31 10.14 -2.63
C TRP A 320 12.73 9.24 -3.81
N GLN A 321 13.42 9.80 -4.83
CA GLN A 321 13.89 9.03 -5.97
C GLN A 321 14.86 7.91 -5.54
N ARG A 322 15.84 8.20 -4.68
CA ARG A 322 16.75 7.18 -4.13
C ARG A 322 15.96 6.08 -3.39
N ALA A 323 14.93 6.44 -2.63
CA ALA A 323 14.08 5.47 -1.95
C ALA A 323 13.29 4.60 -2.96
N GLN A 324 12.81 5.17 -4.08
CA GLN A 324 12.14 4.40 -5.14
C GLN A 324 13.12 3.47 -5.86
N ASP A 325 14.35 3.93 -6.14
CA ASP A 325 15.39 3.11 -6.77
C ASP A 325 15.77 1.94 -5.84
N GLU A 326 15.91 2.19 -4.53
CA GLU A 326 16.13 1.14 -3.53
C GLU A 326 14.92 0.18 -3.45
N ALA A 327 13.70 0.71 -3.47
CA ALA A 327 12.50 -0.10 -3.52
C ALA A 327 12.46 -1.02 -4.75
N ALA A 328 12.83 -0.49 -5.92
CA ALA A 328 12.91 -1.28 -7.15
C ALA A 328 13.97 -2.38 -7.09
N LEU A 329 15.09 -2.13 -6.39
CA LEU A 329 16.13 -3.14 -6.14
C LEU A 329 15.63 -4.26 -5.21
N ARG A 330 14.69 -3.96 -4.32
CA ARG A 330 14.11 -4.90 -3.36
C ARG A 330 12.79 -5.54 -3.84
N ASP A 331 12.34 -5.25 -5.07
CA ASP A 331 11.11 -5.85 -5.61
C ASP A 331 11.21 -7.37 -5.62
N HIS A 332 10.24 -8.05 -4.96
CA HIS A 332 10.20 -9.51 -4.86
C HIS A 332 10.19 -10.21 -6.23
N ARG A 333 9.63 -9.58 -7.28
CA ARG A 333 9.62 -10.13 -8.65
C ARG A 333 11.00 -10.15 -9.25
N ARG A 334 11.83 -9.13 -8.96
CA ARG A 334 13.23 -9.07 -9.36
C ARG A 334 14.05 -10.10 -8.61
N ILE A 335 13.95 -10.13 -7.27
CA ILE A 335 14.64 -11.10 -6.41
C ILE A 335 14.25 -12.53 -6.82
N GLY A 336 12.95 -12.77 -7.05
CA GLY A 336 12.44 -14.06 -7.48
C GLY A 336 13.05 -14.56 -8.79
N ARG A 337 13.30 -13.66 -9.75
CA ARG A 337 13.95 -13.97 -11.01
C ARG A 337 15.45 -14.20 -10.83
N GLU A 338 16.15 -13.29 -10.13
CA GLU A 338 17.59 -13.36 -9.92
C GLU A 338 18.03 -14.58 -9.11
N GLN A 339 17.23 -14.99 -8.13
CA GLN A 339 17.49 -16.16 -7.28
C GLN A 339 16.74 -17.43 -7.73
N GLU A 340 16.05 -17.39 -8.87
CA GLU A 340 15.28 -18.52 -9.43
C GLU A 340 14.26 -19.07 -8.41
N LEU A 341 13.46 -18.19 -7.76
CA LEU A 341 12.50 -18.61 -6.77
C LEU A 341 11.14 -18.97 -7.38
N PHE A 342 10.64 -18.12 -8.28
CA PHE A 342 9.31 -18.29 -8.88
C PHE A 342 9.15 -17.51 -10.18
N PHE A 343 8.10 -17.84 -10.93
CA PHE A 343 7.68 -17.09 -12.11
C PHE A 343 6.15 -17.10 -12.28
N PHE A 344 5.65 -16.18 -13.11
CA PHE A 344 4.27 -16.12 -13.55
C PHE A 344 4.18 -16.38 -15.05
N HIS A 345 3.12 -17.07 -15.49
CA HIS A 345 2.91 -17.37 -16.89
C HIS A 345 1.52 -16.96 -17.35
N LYS A 346 1.41 -16.47 -18.60
CA LYS A 346 0.14 -15.97 -19.17
C LYS A 346 -0.95 -17.06 -19.30
N LEU A 347 -0.57 -18.33 -19.36
CA LEU A 347 -1.50 -19.46 -19.37
C LEU A 347 -2.09 -19.78 -17.99
N SER A 348 -1.55 -19.23 -16.91
CA SER A 348 -2.09 -19.34 -15.57
C SER A 348 -2.07 -17.97 -14.89
N PRO A 349 -2.94 -17.02 -15.33
CA PRO A 349 -2.90 -15.65 -14.89
C PRO A 349 -3.27 -15.53 -13.41
N GLY A 350 -2.41 -14.88 -12.64
CA GLY A 350 -2.61 -14.68 -11.19
C GLY A 350 -2.26 -15.89 -10.33
N SER A 351 -1.63 -16.93 -10.90
CA SER A 351 -1.11 -18.08 -10.14
C SER A 351 0.39 -18.18 -10.30
N CYS A 352 1.11 -18.38 -9.22
CA CYS A 352 2.56 -18.44 -9.18
C CYS A 352 3.07 -19.86 -9.34
N PHE A 353 4.16 -20.04 -10.10
CA PHE A 353 4.94 -21.27 -10.18
C PHE A 353 6.19 -21.09 -9.31
N PHE A 354 6.31 -21.88 -8.25
CA PHE A 354 7.50 -21.91 -7.41
C PHE A 354 8.52 -22.91 -7.96
N LEU A 355 9.74 -22.44 -8.21
CA LEU A 355 10.90 -23.24 -8.59
C LEU A 355 11.51 -23.93 -7.35
N PRO A 356 12.44 -24.88 -7.48
CA PRO A 356 12.96 -25.63 -6.33
C PRO A 356 13.44 -24.77 -5.15
N ARG A 357 14.15 -23.66 -5.42
CA ARG A 357 14.61 -22.70 -4.40
C ARG A 357 13.45 -21.96 -3.75
N GLY A 358 12.49 -21.52 -4.53
CA GLY A 358 11.30 -20.88 -4.02
C GLY A 358 10.39 -21.83 -3.24
N ALA A 359 10.27 -23.08 -3.69
CA ALA A 359 9.54 -24.14 -2.99
C ALA A 359 10.17 -24.44 -1.62
N HIS A 360 11.50 -24.39 -1.51
CA HIS A 360 12.18 -24.52 -0.23
C HIS A 360 11.76 -23.41 0.75
N VAL A 361 11.83 -22.13 0.35
CA VAL A 361 11.39 -20.99 1.18
C VAL A 361 9.93 -21.15 1.59
N TYR A 362 9.07 -21.48 0.62
CA TYR A 362 7.64 -21.64 0.81
C TYR A 362 7.31 -22.76 1.83
N ASN A 363 7.89 -23.96 1.65
CA ASN A 363 7.64 -25.10 2.51
C ASN A 363 8.25 -24.92 3.91
N THR A 364 9.43 -24.31 4.01
CA THR A 364 10.06 -23.99 5.30
C THR A 364 9.20 -23.04 6.11
N LEU A 365 8.61 -22.01 5.47
CA LEU A 365 7.71 -21.08 6.13
C LEU A 365 6.42 -21.77 6.58
N ILE A 366 5.86 -22.66 5.77
CA ILE A 366 4.68 -23.46 6.14
C ILE A 366 5.00 -24.38 7.32
N GLU A 367 6.11 -25.10 7.30
CA GLU A 367 6.45 -26.00 8.41
C GLU A 367 6.74 -25.24 9.70
N PHE A 368 7.34 -24.07 9.60
CA PHE A 368 7.48 -23.17 10.75
C PHE A 368 6.13 -22.84 11.36
N ILE A 369 5.18 -22.34 10.57
CA ILE A 369 3.88 -21.94 11.11
C ILE A 369 3.07 -23.17 11.59
N ARG A 370 3.16 -24.32 10.93
CA ARG A 370 2.57 -25.57 11.39
C ARG A 370 3.08 -26.00 12.77
N SER A 371 4.39 -25.86 13.00
CA SER A 371 4.99 -26.19 14.29
C SER A 371 4.43 -25.30 15.41
N GLU A 372 4.24 -24.02 15.11
CA GLU A 372 3.67 -23.04 16.04
C GLU A 372 2.18 -23.31 16.33
N TYR A 373 1.39 -23.71 15.33
CA TYR A 373 -0.01 -24.13 15.49
C TYR A 373 -0.13 -25.40 16.36
N ARG A 374 0.69 -26.44 16.07
CA ARG A 374 0.71 -27.68 16.86
C ARG A 374 1.06 -27.42 18.33
N ALA A 375 2.06 -26.56 18.58
CA ALA A 375 2.48 -26.18 19.94
C ALA A 375 1.37 -25.49 20.75
N ARG A 376 0.40 -24.85 20.05
CA ARG A 376 -0.74 -24.16 20.67
C ARG A 376 -2.04 -24.97 20.66
N GLY A 377 -1.96 -26.27 20.36
CA GLY A 377 -3.10 -27.18 20.42
C GLY A 377 -4.11 -27.04 19.28
N PHE A 378 -3.70 -26.59 18.12
CA PHE A 378 -4.53 -26.64 16.91
C PHE A 378 -4.44 -28.01 16.24
N TRP A 379 -5.59 -28.50 15.78
CA TRP A 379 -5.70 -29.69 14.95
C TRP A 379 -5.65 -29.29 13.49
N GLU A 380 -4.67 -29.82 12.76
CA GLU A 380 -4.60 -29.64 11.31
C GLU A 380 -5.66 -30.50 10.63
N VAL A 381 -6.43 -29.88 9.75
CA VAL A 381 -7.49 -30.51 8.95
C VAL A 381 -7.30 -30.21 7.48
N VAL A 382 -7.93 -31.01 6.62
CA VAL A 382 -7.92 -30.83 5.17
C VAL A 382 -9.35 -30.82 4.68
N THR A 383 -9.73 -29.76 3.96
CA THR A 383 -11.07 -29.62 3.39
C THR A 383 -11.04 -29.65 1.86
N PRO A 384 -12.14 -30.09 1.18
CA PRO A 384 -12.23 -30.08 -0.27
C PRO A 384 -12.00 -28.68 -0.88
N ASN A 385 -11.54 -28.63 -2.12
CA ASN A 385 -11.38 -27.37 -2.87
C ASN A 385 -12.64 -26.97 -3.63
N VAL A 386 -13.51 -27.95 -3.96
CA VAL A 386 -14.71 -27.75 -4.79
C VAL A 386 -15.95 -28.03 -3.95
N PHE A 387 -16.90 -27.11 -4.03
CA PHE A 387 -18.17 -27.18 -3.30
C PHE A 387 -19.35 -26.77 -4.17
N SER A 388 -20.56 -27.23 -3.81
CA SER A 388 -21.80 -26.69 -4.34
C SER A 388 -21.98 -25.23 -3.88
N PRO A 389 -22.51 -24.31 -4.73
CA PRO A 389 -22.85 -22.95 -4.35
C PRO A 389 -23.77 -22.83 -3.13
N ARG A 390 -24.56 -23.86 -2.84
CA ARG A 390 -25.44 -23.93 -1.66
C ARG A 390 -24.71 -23.71 -0.34
N LEU A 391 -23.42 -24.13 -0.25
CA LEU A 391 -22.60 -23.88 0.93
C LEU A 391 -22.36 -22.38 1.14
N TRP A 392 -22.17 -21.66 0.06
CA TRP A 392 -21.93 -20.22 0.05
C TRP A 392 -23.20 -19.42 0.27
N GLU A 393 -24.34 -19.93 -0.18
CA GLU A 393 -25.67 -19.38 0.08
C GLU A 393 -26.01 -19.55 1.57
N LEU A 394 -25.80 -20.73 2.15
CA LEU A 394 -26.00 -21.02 3.57
C LEU A 394 -25.15 -20.08 4.45
N SER A 395 -23.87 -19.92 4.14
CA SER A 395 -22.97 -19.05 4.90
C SER A 395 -23.16 -17.55 4.65
N GLY A 396 -23.99 -17.14 3.69
CA GLY A 396 -24.21 -15.73 3.30
C GLY A 396 -23.12 -15.13 2.39
N HIS A 397 -22.09 -15.89 2.08
CA HIS A 397 -21.01 -15.39 1.22
C HIS A 397 -21.44 -15.20 -0.22
N TRP A 398 -22.38 -15.98 -0.72
CA TRP A 398 -22.82 -15.87 -2.11
C TRP A 398 -23.34 -14.47 -2.46
N GLN A 399 -24.11 -13.86 -1.57
CA GLN A 399 -24.70 -12.53 -1.77
C GLN A 399 -23.66 -11.42 -1.85
N HIS A 400 -22.58 -11.52 -1.07
CA HIS A 400 -21.56 -10.46 -0.93
C HIS A 400 -20.27 -10.76 -1.69
N TYR A 401 -20.01 -12.01 -2.04
CA TYR A 401 -18.69 -12.43 -2.53
C TYR A 401 -18.72 -13.18 -3.87
N SER A 402 -19.89 -13.49 -4.45
CA SER A 402 -20.01 -14.25 -5.71
C SER A 402 -19.21 -13.68 -6.90
N PRO A 403 -19.04 -12.36 -7.10
CA PRO A 403 -18.20 -11.82 -8.16
C PRO A 403 -16.72 -12.18 -8.03
N HIS A 404 -16.28 -12.50 -6.81
CA HIS A 404 -14.90 -12.86 -6.49
C HIS A 404 -14.67 -14.38 -6.44
N MET A 405 -15.66 -15.20 -6.79
CA MET A 405 -15.57 -16.65 -6.78
C MET A 405 -15.40 -17.22 -8.19
N PHE A 406 -14.64 -18.30 -8.30
CA PHE A 406 -14.62 -19.12 -9.51
C PHE A 406 -15.74 -20.13 -9.43
N SER A 407 -16.71 -20.02 -10.33
CA SER A 407 -17.81 -20.97 -10.47
C SER A 407 -17.85 -21.51 -11.90
N PHE A 408 -18.19 -22.79 -12.05
CA PHE A 408 -18.23 -23.47 -13.35
C PHE A 408 -19.32 -24.54 -13.38
N ALA A 409 -19.82 -24.82 -14.57
CA ALA A 409 -20.77 -25.91 -14.79
C ALA A 409 -20.04 -27.26 -14.83
N ALA A 410 -20.58 -28.24 -14.12
CA ALA A 410 -20.13 -29.63 -14.12
C ALA A 410 -21.33 -30.56 -14.39
N GLY A 411 -21.57 -30.88 -15.65
CA GLY A 411 -22.79 -31.54 -16.07
C GLY A 411 -24.03 -30.67 -15.85
N THR A 412 -24.96 -31.14 -15.05
CA THR A 412 -26.20 -30.41 -14.67
C THR A 412 -26.04 -29.54 -13.43
N GLU A 413 -24.89 -29.60 -12.76
CA GLU A 413 -24.64 -28.91 -11.51
C GLU A 413 -23.69 -27.72 -11.71
N THR A 414 -23.82 -26.69 -10.88
CA THR A 414 -22.82 -25.64 -10.72
C THR A 414 -21.95 -25.96 -9.54
N LEU A 415 -20.64 -25.85 -9.71
CA LEU A 415 -19.64 -26.01 -8.65
C LEU A 415 -18.81 -24.75 -8.52
N SER A 416 -18.20 -24.53 -7.36
CA SER A 416 -17.35 -23.38 -7.07
C SER A 416 -16.08 -23.80 -6.37
N LEU A 417 -14.97 -23.13 -6.69
CA LEU A 417 -13.73 -23.25 -5.92
C LEU A 417 -13.84 -22.44 -4.63
N LYS A 418 -13.35 -22.99 -3.52
CA LYS A 418 -13.41 -22.31 -2.21
C LYS A 418 -12.56 -21.04 -2.20
N PRO A 419 -13.15 -19.86 -1.82
CA PRO A 419 -12.41 -18.63 -1.59
C PRO A 419 -11.93 -18.48 -0.13
N MET A 420 -12.43 -19.35 0.78
CA MET A 420 -12.14 -19.40 2.22
C MET A 420 -12.49 -20.78 2.80
N ASN A 421 -12.00 -21.10 4.01
CA ASN A 421 -12.20 -22.41 4.64
C ASN A 421 -13.33 -22.43 5.69
N CYS A 422 -13.79 -21.27 6.18
CA CYS A 422 -14.69 -21.16 7.31
C CYS A 422 -16.00 -21.99 7.18
N PRO A 423 -16.73 -22.00 6.04
CA PRO A 423 -17.94 -22.83 5.94
C PRO A 423 -17.65 -24.33 6.03
N ALA A 424 -16.50 -24.78 5.50
CA ALA A 424 -16.10 -26.19 5.60
C ALA A 424 -15.79 -26.60 7.05
N HIS A 425 -15.16 -25.73 7.85
CA HIS A 425 -14.92 -25.99 9.26
C HIS A 425 -16.23 -26.01 10.08
N CYS A 426 -17.23 -25.19 9.71
CA CYS A 426 -18.57 -25.29 10.30
C CYS A 426 -19.21 -26.66 10.02
N LEU A 427 -19.11 -27.20 8.79
CA LEU A 427 -19.56 -28.56 8.48
C LEU A 427 -18.81 -29.61 9.31
N MET A 428 -17.51 -29.45 9.53
CA MET A 428 -16.72 -30.37 10.37
C MET A 428 -17.12 -30.30 11.85
N PHE A 429 -17.45 -29.11 12.34
CA PHE A 429 -18.00 -28.95 13.68
C PHE A 429 -19.34 -29.68 13.81
N ALA A 430 -20.26 -29.47 12.87
CA ALA A 430 -21.60 -30.03 12.83
C ALA A 430 -21.62 -31.54 12.54
N HIS A 431 -20.50 -32.14 12.08
CA HIS A 431 -20.48 -33.55 11.66
C HIS A 431 -20.92 -34.56 12.75
N ARG A 432 -20.74 -34.19 14.04
CA ARG A 432 -21.21 -34.99 15.18
C ARG A 432 -21.60 -34.10 16.37
N PRO A 433 -22.40 -34.61 17.31
CA PRO A 433 -22.68 -33.88 18.55
C PRO A 433 -21.39 -33.53 19.29
N ARG A 434 -21.34 -32.31 19.83
CA ARG A 434 -20.19 -31.77 20.58
C ARG A 434 -20.57 -31.54 22.03
N SER A 435 -19.57 -31.63 22.92
CA SER A 435 -19.69 -31.32 24.33
C SER A 435 -18.88 -30.06 24.66
N TRP A 436 -19.29 -29.28 25.67
CA TRP A 436 -18.54 -28.16 26.20
C TRP A 436 -17.10 -28.51 26.62
N ARG A 437 -16.86 -29.79 26.98
CA ARG A 437 -15.52 -30.30 27.32
C ARG A 437 -14.56 -30.38 26.14
N GLU A 438 -15.06 -30.33 24.93
CA GLU A 438 -14.27 -30.32 23.69
C GLU A 438 -13.92 -28.90 23.25
N LEU A 439 -14.50 -27.87 23.89
CA LEU A 439 -14.22 -26.48 23.60
C LEU A 439 -13.12 -25.94 24.53
N PRO A 440 -12.22 -25.10 24.02
CA PRO A 440 -12.19 -24.55 22.66
C PRO A 440 -11.68 -25.59 21.63
N LEU A 441 -12.43 -25.78 20.54
CA LEU A 441 -12.01 -26.59 19.40
C LEU A 441 -11.27 -25.71 18.38
N ARG A 442 -9.99 -25.98 18.17
CA ARG A 442 -9.12 -25.19 17.30
C ARG A 442 -8.76 -26.00 16.06
N LEU A 443 -9.29 -25.60 14.89
CA LEU A 443 -9.03 -26.25 13.59
C LEU A 443 -8.14 -25.35 12.74
N ALA A 444 -7.10 -25.90 12.11
CA ALA A 444 -6.22 -25.20 11.19
C ALA A 444 -6.21 -25.91 9.83
N ASP A 445 -6.41 -25.16 8.75
CA ASP A 445 -6.36 -25.66 7.37
C ASP A 445 -5.37 -24.83 6.55
N PHE A 446 -4.26 -25.44 6.15
CA PHE A 446 -3.31 -24.85 5.22
C PHE A 446 -3.73 -25.09 3.77
N GLY A 447 -5.02 -25.07 3.52
CA GLY A 447 -5.62 -25.34 2.22
C GLY A 447 -5.40 -24.24 1.19
N VAL A 448 -5.50 -24.63 -0.05
CA VAL A 448 -5.41 -23.71 -1.18
C VAL A 448 -6.75 -23.00 -1.36
N LEU A 449 -6.71 -21.68 -1.50
CA LEU A 449 -7.86 -20.82 -1.75
C LEU A 449 -7.79 -20.19 -3.13
N HIS A 450 -8.96 -19.88 -3.69
CA HIS A 450 -9.08 -19.31 -5.02
C HIS A 450 -9.99 -18.09 -5.01
N ARG A 451 -9.47 -16.95 -5.49
CA ARG A 451 -10.23 -15.70 -5.61
C ARG A 451 -10.14 -15.15 -7.02
N ASN A 452 -11.28 -14.83 -7.62
CA ASN A 452 -11.36 -14.28 -8.96
C ASN A 452 -11.00 -12.79 -8.96
N GLU A 453 -9.75 -12.50 -8.66
CA GLU A 453 -9.24 -11.13 -8.68
C GLU A 453 -9.18 -10.58 -10.11
N PRO A 454 -9.62 -9.32 -10.34
CA PRO A 454 -9.54 -8.71 -11.65
C PRO A 454 -8.09 -8.58 -12.13
N PRO A 455 -7.82 -8.69 -13.46
CA PRO A 455 -6.45 -8.68 -13.98
C PRO A 455 -5.63 -7.46 -13.57
N GLY A 456 -6.25 -6.28 -13.48
CA GLY A 456 -5.57 -5.02 -13.13
C GLY A 456 -5.19 -4.89 -11.64
N SER A 457 -5.68 -5.79 -10.78
CA SER A 457 -5.36 -5.78 -9.34
C SER A 457 -4.23 -6.74 -8.97
N LEU A 458 -3.74 -7.55 -9.90
CA LEU A 458 -2.69 -8.53 -9.65
C LEU A 458 -1.32 -7.86 -9.50
N THR A 459 -0.63 -8.13 -8.39
CA THR A 459 0.63 -7.46 -8.02
C THR A 459 1.70 -8.46 -7.57
N GLY A 460 2.18 -9.32 -8.50
CA GLY A 460 3.14 -10.36 -8.16
C GLY A 460 2.57 -11.32 -7.10
N LEU A 461 3.36 -11.67 -6.08
CA LEU A 461 2.92 -12.55 -4.99
C LEU A 461 2.02 -11.86 -3.95
N THR A 462 1.98 -10.52 -3.92
CA THR A 462 1.19 -9.79 -2.92
C THR A 462 -0.32 -9.84 -3.16
N ARG A 463 -0.74 -10.05 -4.41
CA ARG A 463 -2.15 -10.27 -4.77
C ARG A 463 -2.25 -11.24 -5.95
N VAL A 464 -2.73 -12.42 -5.66
CA VAL A 464 -2.82 -13.58 -6.57
C VAL A 464 -4.24 -14.15 -6.59
N ARG A 465 -4.53 -15.00 -7.56
CA ARG A 465 -5.82 -15.71 -7.69
C ARG A 465 -5.83 -17.05 -6.97
N ARG A 466 -4.68 -17.74 -6.91
CA ARG A 466 -4.46 -18.98 -6.16
C ARG A 466 -3.43 -18.72 -5.07
N PHE A 467 -3.78 -18.98 -3.83
CA PHE A 467 -2.87 -18.82 -2.69
C PHE A 467 -3.16 -19.85 -1.60
N GLN A 468 -2.20 -20.02 -0.72
CA GLN A 468 -2.35 -20.81 0.50
C GLN A 468 -2.38 -19.88 1.70
N GLN A 469 -3.26 -20.15 2.65
CA GLN A 469 -3.41 -19.36 3.86
C GLN A 469 -3.17 -20.25 5.08
N ASP A 470 -2.59 -19.69 6.14
CA ASP A 470 -2.54 -20.29 7.47
C ASP A 470 -3.86 -20.05 8.22
N ASP A 471 -4.93 -20.55 7.64
CA ASP A 471 -6.29 -20.26 8.06
C ASP A 471 -6.72 -21.17 9.20
N ALA A 472 -7.24 -20.57 10.27
CA ALA A 472 -7.69 -21.34 11.41
C ALA A 472 -8.97 -20.76 12.02
N HIS A 473 -9.75 -21.66 12.61
CA HIS A 473 -11.04 -21.36 13.19
C HIS A 473 -11.12 -21.97 14.59
N ILE A 474 -11.51 -21.13 15.57
CA ILE A 474 -11.65 -21.53 16.97
C ILE A 474 -13.13 -21.45 17.31
N PHE A 475 -13.70 -22.58 17.67
CA PHE A 475 -15.06 -22.67 18.24
C PHE A 475 -14.93 -22.70 19.75
N CYS A 476 -15.47 -21.69 20.42
CA CYS A 476 -15.35 -21.54 21.88
C CYS A 476 -16.66 -21.10 22.53
N THR A 477 -16.71 -21.16 23.85
CA THR A 477 -17.81 -20.56 24.63
C THR A 477 -17.58 -19.05 24.81
N LEU A 478 -18.60 -18.30 25.23
CA LEU A 478 -18.46 -16.87 25.53
C LEU A 478 -17.44 -16.61 26.65
N GLU A 479 -17.37 -17.51 27.63
CA GLU A 479 -16.43 -17.39 28.76
C GLU A 479 -14.96 -17.63 28.33
N GLN A 480 -14.74 -18.42 27.27
CA GLN A 480 -13.41 -18.72 26.74
C GLN A 480 -12.91 -17.63 25.77
N LEU A 481 -13.80 -16.79 25.28
CA LEU A 481 -13.54 -15.86 24.15
C LEU A 481 -12.37 -14.93 24.41
N GLU A 482 -12.31 -14.28 25.58
CA GLU A 482 -11.23 -13.34 25.93
C GLU A 482 -9.86 -14.04 25.94
N GLY A 483 -9.77 -15.19 26.60
CA GLY A 483 -8.53 -15.96 26.64
C GLY A 483 -8.05 -16.44 25.27
N GLU A 484 -8.99 -16.79 24.36
CA GLU A 484 -8.64 -17.21 22.99
C GLU A 484 -8.14 -16.05 22.14
N ILE A 485 -8.71 -14.84 22.30
CA ILE A 485 -8.23 -13.63 21.60
C ILE A 485 -6.82 -13.26 22.08
N ASP A 486 -6.59 -13.27 23.40
CA ASP A 486 -5.28 -12.97 23.99
C ASP A 486 -4.22 -13.98 23.53
N ALA A 487 -4.56 -15.28 23.48
CA ALA A 487 -3.70 -16.31 22.92
C ALA A 487 -3.40 -16.09 21.43
N CYS A 488 -4.36 -15.60 20.65
CA CYS A 488 -4.16 -15.24 19.25
C CYS A 488 -3.20 -14.06 19.10
N LEU A 489 -3.32 -13.03 19.93
CA LEU A 489 -2.42 -11.87 19.91
C LEU A 489 -1.00 -12.24 20.32
N ASP A 490 -0.84 -13.11 21.33
CA ASP A 490 0.47 -13.63 21.73
C ASP A 490 1.12 -14.47 20.62
N PHE A 491 0.33 -15.28 19.92
CA PHE A 491 0.82 -16.03 18.76
C PHE A 491 1.36 -15.11 17.66
N VAL A 492 0.63 -14.05 17.32
CA VAL A 492 1.08 -13.03 16.36
C VAL A 492 2.42 -12.44 16.80
N ARG A 493 2.54 -12.03 18.08
CA ARG A 493 3.76 -11.47 18.64
C ARG A 493 4.95 -12.42 18.49
N THR A 494 4.76 -13.69 18.81
CA THR A 494 5.81 -14.72 18.74
C THR A 494 6.28 -14.94 17.29
N VAL A 495 5.36 -15.13 16.36
CA VAL A 495 5.72 -15.38 14.95
C VAL A 495 6.41 -14.18 14.33
N TYR A 496 5.90 -12.98 14.56
CA TYR A 496 6.50 -11.78 13.95
C TYR A 496 7.85 -11.41 14.56
N ALA A 497 8.11 -11.77 15.83
CA ALA A 497 9.42 -11.67 16.42
C ALA A 497 10.45 -12.57 15.71
N VAL A 498 10.09 -13.83 15.41
CA VAL A 498 10.96 -14.75 14.65
C VAL A 498 11.22 -14.27 13.22
N LEU A 499 10.18 -13.67 12.58
CA LEU A 499 10.29 -13.12 11.22
C LEU A 499 11.00 -11.75 11.18
N GLY A 500 11.26 -11.13 12.33
CA GLY A 500 11.94 -9.83 12.43
C GLY A 500 11.05 -8.64 12.07
N PHE A 501 9.71 -8.78 12.19
CA PHE A 501 8.77 -7.71 11.87
C PHE A 501 8.23 -6.99 13.10
N SER A 502 8.18 -5.67 13.02
CA SER A 502 7.30 -4.86 13.86
C SER A 502 5.91 -4.80 13.22
N PHE A 503 4.86 -4.79 14.04
CA PHE A 503 3.48 -4.75 13.57
C PHE A 503 2.66 -3.68 14.29
N ARG A 504 1.52 -3.35 13.71
CA ARG A 504 0.49 -2.48 14.27
C ARG A 504 -0.84 -3.19 14.24
N LEU A 505 -1.68 -2.85 15.18
CA LEU A 505 -3.03 -3.39 15.29
C LEU A 505 -4.05 -2.33 14.91
N ALA A 506 -5.12 -2.73 14.21
CA ALA A 506 -6.25 -1.87 13.92
C ALA A 506 -7.53 -2.61 14.29
N LEU A 507 -8.38 -1.97 15.10
CA LEU A 507 -9.73 -2.46 15.39
C LEU A 507 -10.68 -1.95 14.31
N ALA A 508 -11.17 -2.83 13.47
CA ALA A 508 -12.13 -2.54 12.43
C ALA A 508 -13.55 -2.84 12.94
N THR A 509 -14.37 -1.80 12.98
CA THR A 509 -15.71 -1.83 13.55
C THR A 509 -16.79 -2.00 12.48
N ARG A 510 -18.02 -2.09 12.91
CA ARG A 510 -19.23 -2.36 12.14
C ARG A 510 -19.33 -1.54 10.83
N PRO A 511 -19.41 -2.21 9.65
CA PRO A 511 -19.59 -1.54 8.37
C PRO A 511 -21.08 -1.20 8.08
N PRO A 512 -21.36 -0.32 7.10
CA PRO A 512 -22.70 -0.22 6.54
C PRO A 512 -23.15 -1.56 5.92
N GLY A 513 -24.37 -2.01 6.22
CA GLY A 513 -24.89 -3.28 5.68
C GLY A 513 -24.39 -4.55 6.38
N PHE A 514 -24.01 -4.44 7.65
CA PHE A 514 -23.64 -5.58 8.50
C PHE A 514 -24.82 -6.56 8.71
N LEU A 515 -24.50 -7.79 9.10
CA LEU A 515 -25.47 -8.82 9.47
C LEU A 515 -25.58 -8.92 11.01
N GLY A 516 -26.76 -9.32 11.49
CA GLY A 516 -27.01 -9.60 12.89
C GLY A 516 -27.48 -8.41 13.71
N ASP A 517 -27.56 -8.62 15.02
CA ASP A 517 -28.07 -7.66 15.98
C ASP A 517 -27.01 -6.60 16.39
N PRO A 518 -27.36 -5.30 16.42
CA PRO A 518 -26.44 -4.22 16.82
C PRO A 518 -25.83 -4.39 18.22
N GLU A 519 -26.60 -4.89 19.20
CA GLU A 519 -26.09 -5.08 20.56
C GLU A 519 -25.01 -6.17 20.64
N THR A 520 -25.15 -7.21 19.82
CA THR A 520 -24.14 -8.27 19.69
C THR A 520 -22.83 -7.70 19.10
N TRP A 521 -22.94 -6.80 18.12
CA TRP A 521 -21.79 -6.10 17.55
C TRP A 521 -21.11 -5.21 18.60
N ASP A 522 -21.86 -4.40 19.33
CA ASP A 522 -21.32 -3.51 20.36
C ASP A 522 -20.56 -4.30 21.43
N ARG A 523 -21.09 -5.45 21.87
CA ARG A 523 -20.41 -6.36 22.81
C ARG A 523 -19.14 -6.94 22.22
N ALA A 524 -19.18 -7.37 20.97
CA ALA A 524 -18.01 -7.93 20.27
C ALA A 524 -16.88 -6.89 20.10
N GLU A 525 -17.23 -5.67 19.70
CA GLU A 525 -16.27 -4.56 19.55
C GLU A 525 -15.63 -4.21 20.90
N GLN A 526 -16.42 -4.10 21.98
CA GLN A 526 -15.91 -3.85 23.32
C GLN A 526 -15.01 -4.98 23.83
N GLN A 527 -15.29 -6.23 23.46
CA GLN A 527 -14.45 -7.37 23.83
C GLN A 527 -13.08 -7.29 23.15
N LEU A 528 -13.05 -7.04 21.82
CA LEU A 528 -11.80 -6.86 21.08
C LEU A 528 -11.01 -5.65 21.58
N GLU A 529 -11.68 -4.55 21.92
CA GLU A 529 -11.03 -3.36 22.47
C GLU A 529 -10.37 -3.65 23.83
N ARG A 530 -11.03 -4.40 24.71
CA ARG A 530 -10.46 -4.81 26.01
C ARG A 530 -9.19 -5.64 25.82
N SER A 531 -9.24 -6.67 24.98
CA SER A 531 -8.06 -7.50 24.69
C SER A 531 -6.91 -6.67 24.08
N LEU A 532 -7.19 -5.72 23.19
CA LEU A 532 -6.18 -4.82 22.64
C LEU A 532 -5.53 -3.92 23.70
N ARG A 533 -6.32 -3.38 24.63
CA ARG A 533 -5.81 -2.57 25.75
C ARG A 533 -4.92 -3.41 26.68
N THR A 534 -5.33 -4.63 27.01
CA THR A 534 -4.56 -5.56 27.84
C THR A 534 -3.27 -5.99 27.17
N PHE A 535 -3.27 -6.18 25.85
CA PHE A 535 -2.08 -6.55 25.08
C PHE A 535 -0.99 -5.47 25.08
N GLY A 536 -1.34 -4.20 25.28
CA GLY A 536 -0.43 -3.09 25.54
C GLY A 536 0.40 -2.62 24.34
N GLN A 537 0.12 -3.09 23.12
CA GLN A 537 0.71 -2.57 21.88
C GLN A 537 -0.12 -1.41 21.31
N PRO A 538 0.50 -0.45 20.63
CA PRO A 538 -0.25 0.62 19.96
C PRO A 538 -1.25 0.08 18.94
N TRP A 539 -2.47 0.53 19.02
CA TRP A 539 -3.52 0.19 18.06
C TRP A 539 -4.32 1.43 17.62
N GLU A 540 -4.98 1.34 16.48
CA GLU A 540 -5.81 2.39 15.91
C GLU A 540 -7.24 1.89 15.68
N LEU A 541 -8.20 2.81 15.68
CA LEU A 541 -9.59 2.51 15.33
C LEU A 541 -9.76 2.69 13.81
N SER A 542 -10.36 1.70 13.13
CA SER A 542 -10.71 1.74 11.70
C SER A 542 -12.24 1.63 11.55
N PRO A 543 -12.98 2.75 11.64
CA PRO A 543 -14.44 2.72 11.65
C PRO A 543 -15.01 2.22 10.32
N GLY A 544 -15.96 1.29 10.38
CA GLY A 544 -16.68 0.79 9.21
C GLY A 544 -15.90 -0.19 8.32
N ASP A 545 -14.73 -0.67 8.75
CA ASP A 545 -13.85 -1.57 7.97
C ASP A 545 -13.96 -3.05 8.43
N GLY A 546 -14.92 -3.35 9.30
CA GLY A 546 -15.23 -4.70 9.77
C GLY A 546 -15.75 -5.60 8.64
N ALA A 547 -15.73 -6.92 8.87
CA ALA A 547 -16.41 -7.85 7.97
C ALA A 547 -17.94 -7.71 8.13
N PHE A 548 -18.71 -8.11 7.12
CA PHE A 548 -20.17 -8.02 7.20
C PHE A 548 -20.77 -8.89 8.32
N TYR A 549 -20.02 -9.88 8.82
CA TYR A 549 -20.45 -10.85 9.84
C TYR A 549 -19.84 -10.58 11.23
N GLY A 550 -18.85 -9.67 11.36
CA GLY A 550 -18.29 -9.37 12.68
C GLY A 550 -17.10 -8.41 12.65
N PRO A 551 -16.77 -7.80 13.81
CA PRO A 551 -15.62 -6.93 13.97
C PRO A 551 -14.30 -7.72 13.91
N LYS A 552 -13.22 -7.04 13.58
CA LYS A 552 -11.91 -7.68 13.42
C LYS A 552 -10.76 -6.84 13.95
N ILE A 553 -9.69 -7.52 14.35
CA ILE A 553 -8.38 -6.92 14.57
C ILE A 553 -7.53 -7.23 13.32
N ASP A 554 -7.16 -6.20 12.59
CA ASP A 554 -6.22 -6.31 11.48
C ASP A 554 -4.79 -6.10 11.96
N ILE A 555 -3.89 -7.01 11.57
CA ILE A 555 -2.48 -6.95 11.90
C ILE A 555 -1.74 -6.42 10.65
N ARG A 556 -1.19 -5.22 10.78
CA ARG A 556 -0.44 -4.55 9.73
C ARG A 556 1.04 -4.62 10.04
N ILE A 557 1.82 -5.18 9.14
CA ILE A 557 3.28 -5.18 9.22
C ILE A 557 3.84 -4.09 8.31
N ARG A 558 5.03 -3.63 8.67
CA ARG A 558 5.76 -2.67 7.87
C ARG A 558 7.01 -3.35 7.30
N ASP A 559 7.16 -3.31 5.98
CA ASP A 559 8.37 -3.81 5.34
C ASP A 559 9.57 -2.86 5.53
N ALA A 560 10.75 -3.29 5.10
CA ALA A 560 11.97 -2.49 5.19
C ALA A 560 11.92 -1.18 4.38
N LEU A 561 11.02 -1.09 3.39
CA LEU A 561 10.77 0.10 2.59
C LEU A 561 9.70 1.02 3.21
N GLY A 562 9.13 0.58 4.32
CA GLY A 562 8.12 1.32 5.07
C GLY A 562 6.71 1.21 4.56
N ARG A 563 6.44 0.36 3.58
CA ARG A 563 5.09 0.09 3.10
C ARG A 563 4.35 -0.74 4.14
N GLN A 564 3.08 -0.45 4.31
CA GLN A 564 2.21 -1.22 5.20
C GLN A 564 1.54 -2.36 4.42
N HIS A 565 1.54 -3.56 5.02
CA HIS A 565 0.87 -4.74 4.49
C HIS A 565 -0.04 -5.31 5.57
N GLN A 566 -1.32 -5.42 5.27
CA GLN A 566 -2.23 -6.20 6.09
C GLN A 566 -1.93 -7.69 5.84
N CYS A 567 -1.45 -8.39 6.85
CA CYS A 567 -1.09 -9.80 6.78
C CYS A 567 -2.01 -10.65 7.65
N GLY A 568 -1.95 -10.51 8.95
CA GLY A 568 -2.79 -11.27 9.87
C GLY A 568 -4.15 -10.62 10.12
N THR A 569 -5.08 -11.42 10.62
CA THR A 569 -6.39 -10.96 11.08
C THR A 569 -6.92 -11.87 12.18
N ILE A 570 -7.69 -11.31 13.11
CA ILE A 570 -8.48 -12.02 14.12
C ILE A 570 -9.89 -11.44 14.05
N GLN A 571 -10.89 -12.26 13.73
CA GLN A 571 -12.27 -11.82 13.50
C GLN A 571 -13.24 -12.60 14.36
N LEU A 572 -14.16 -11.91 15.00
CA LEU A 572 -15.25 -12.54 15.72
C LEU A 572 -16.44 -12.77 14.78
N ASP A 573 -17.09 -13.91 14.91
CA ASP A 573 -18.24 -14.26 14.10
C ASP A 573 -19.29 -14.99 14.96
N PHE A 574 -20.44 -14.38 15.09
CA PHE A 574 -21.62 -14.94 15.72
C PHE A 574 -22.64 -15.43 14.68
N GLN A 575 -22.48 -15.04 13.41
CA GLN A 575 -23.45 -15.27 12.35
C GLN A 575 -23.31 -16.67 11.73
N MET A 576 -22.08 -17.12 11.47
CA MET A 576 -21.90 -18.47 10.90
C MET A 576 -22.35 -19.58 11.86
N PRO A 577 -22.05 -19.55 13.15
CA PRO A 577 -22.63 -20.52 14.09
C PRO A 577 -24.17 -20.53 14.08
N GLU A 578 -24.82 -19.39 13.90
CA GLU A 578 -26.26 -19.30 13.76
C GLU A 578 -26.78 -19.89 12.47
N ARG A 579 -26.18 -19.51 11.33
CA ARG A 579 -26.58 -19.95 9.99
C ARG A 579 -26.40 -21.45 9.75
N PHE A 580 -25.36 -22.04 10.36
CA PHE A 580 -25.09 -23.48 10.30
C PHE A 580 -25.75 -24.23 11.43
N GLU A 581 -26.56 -23.59 12.26
CA GLU A 581 -27.27 -24.17 13.42
C GLU A 581 -26.30 -24.98 14.32
N LEU A 582 -25.08 -24.43 14.55
CA LEU A 582 -24.06 -25.13 15.33
C LEU A 582 -24.45 -25.15 16.81
N GLU A 583 -24.40 -26.32 17.43
CA GLU A 583 -24.75 -26.51 18.82
C GLU A 583 -23.75 -27.43 19.54
N TYR A 584 -23.60 -27.23 20.83
CA TYR A 584 -22.89 -28.14 21.74
C TYR A 584 -23.69 -28.33 23.05
N ALA A 585 -23.52 -29.49 23.66
CA ALA A 585 -24.11 -29.76 24.98
C ALA A 585 -23.40 -28.95 26.05
N SER A 586 -24.14 -28.06 26.73
CA SER A 586 -23.59 -27.16 27.77
C SER A 586 -23.34 -27.87 29.09
N ALA A 587 -22.53 -27.28 29.98
CA ALA A 587 -22.24 -27.82 31.30
C ALA A 587 -23.50 -27.82 32.24
N THR A 588 -24.42 -26.89 31.98
CA THR A 588 -25.65 -26.72 32.77
C THR A 588 -26.83 -27.56 32.26
N GLY A 589 -26.61 -28.34 31.18
CA GLY A 589 -27.64 -29.08 30.47
C GLY A 589 -28.34 -28.23 29.39
N GLY A 590 -28.69 -28.88 28.26
CA GLY A 590 -29.27 -28.21 27.10
C GLY A 590 -28.23 -27.87 26.03
N ALA A 591 -28.73 -27.40 24.89
CA ALA A 591 -27.90 -26.99 23.76
C ALA A 591 -27.48 -25.51 23.92
N ALA A 592 -26.23 -25.22 23.58
CA ALA A 592 -25.68 -23.85 23.48
C ALA A 592 -24.96 -23.66 22.18
N ARG A 593 -24.89 -22.41 21.70
CA ARG A 593 -24.24 -22.04 20.44
C ARG A 593 -22.82 -21.56 20.68
N PRO A 594 -21.81 -22.06 19.94
CA PRO A 594 -20.44 -21.59 20.06
C PRO A 594 -20.26 -20.20 19.43
N VAL A 595 -19.22 -19.48 19.85
CA VAL A 595 -18.68 -18.32 19.13
C VAL A 595 -17.56 -18.82 18.22
N LEU A 596 -17.43 -18.22 17.03
CA LEU A 596 -16.39 -18.55 16.06
C LEU A 596 -15.37 -17.42 15.99
N ILE A 597 -14.08 -17.76 16.10
CA ILE A 597 -12.97 -16.84 15.85
C ILE A 597 -12.26 -17.32 14.58
N HIS A 598 -12.27 -16.46 13.56
CA HIS A 598 -11.45 -16.65 12.36
C HIS A 598 -10.10 -16.01 12.60
N ARG A 599 -9.03 -16.68 12.23
CA ARG A 599 -7.70 -16.11 12.35
C ARG A 599 -6.71 -16.62 11.32
N ALA A 600 -5.81 -15.72 10.90
CA ALA A 600 -4.59 -16.04 10.17
C ALA A 600 -3.47 -15.15 10.71
N VAL A 601 -2.26 -15.69 10.80
CA VAL A 601 -1.05 -14.95 11.26
C VAL A 601 -0.24 -14.45 10.08
N LEU A 602 0.10 -15.34 9.15
CA LEU A 602 0.82 -14.98 7.93
C LEU A 602 -0.11 -14.32 6.89
N GLY A 603 -1.41 -14.67 6.93
CA GLY A 603 -2.33 -14.41 5.86
C GLY A 603 -2.02 -15.29 4.65
N SER A 604 -1.89 -14.74 3.43
CA SER A 604 -1.41 -15.49 2.29
C SER A 604 0.09 -15.78 2.42
N VAL A 605 0.46 -17.05 2.30
CA VAL A 605 1.86 -17.49 2.35
C VAL A 605 2.66 -16.83 1.21
N GLU A 606 2.07 -16.71 0.03
CA GLU A 606 2.66 -16.04 -1.13
C GLU A 606 2.99 -14.57 -0.82
N ARG A 607 2.05 -13.84 -0.18
CA ARG A 607 2.28 -12.45 0.25
C ARG A 607 3.39 -12.37 1.30
N MET A 608 3.40 -13.29 2.26
CA MET A 608 4.44 -13.30 3.28
C MET A 608 5.83 -13.57 2.68
N VAL A 609 5.96 -14.49 1.71
CA VAL A 609 7.21 -14.71 0.95
C VAL A 609 7.64 -13.43 0.23
N ALA A 610 6.71 -12.69 -0.41
CA ALA A 610 7.03 -11.42 -1.04
C ALA A 610 7.56 -10.39 -0.05
N VAL A 611 6.86 -10.20 1.07
CA VAL A 611 7.24 -9.22 2.10
C VAL A 611 8.58 -9.57 2.73
N LEU A 612 8.84 -10.85 3.00
CA LEU A 612 10.14 -11.34 3.50
C LEU A 612 11.26 -11.10 2.49
N ALA A 613 11.04 -11.44 1.20
CA ALA A 613 12.03 -11.22 0.14
C ALA A 613 12.41 -9.73 0.02
N GLU A 614 11.42 -8.84 0.04
CA GLU A 614 11.63 -7.39 -0.03
C GLU A 614 12.28 -6.84 1.23
N SER A 615 11.88 -7.31 2.41
CA SER A 615 12.45 -6.89 3.70
C SER A 615 13.93 -7.25 3.79
N CYS A 616 14.29 -8.50 3.48
CA CYS A 616 15.69 -8.93 3.54
C CYS A 616 16.48 -8.57 2.27
N GLY A 617 15.84 -8.02 1.21
CA GLY A 617 16.47 -7.69 -0.07
C GLY A 617 17.12 -8.92 -0.75
N GLY A 618 16.54 -10.12 -0.58
CA GLY A 618 17.08 -11.39 -1.07
C GLY A 618 18.22 -11.99 -0.21
N ARG A 619 18.58 -11.35 0.90
CA ARG A 619 19.57 -11.84 1.87
C ARG A 619 18.87 -12.61 2.99
N TRP A 620 18.33 -13.76 2.67
CA TRP A 620 17.54 -14.59 3.56
C TRP A 620 18.30 -14.99 4.84
N PRO A 621 17.62 -15.05 6.01
CA PRO A 621 18.22 -15.68 7.19
C PRO A 621 18.48 -17.17 6.93
N LEU A 622 19.52 -17.74 7.55
CA LEU A 622 19.97 -19.12 7.28
C LEU A 622 18.83 -20.15 7.27
N TRP A 623 17.94 -20.10 8.23
CA TRP A 623 16.87 -21.10 8.38
C TRP A 623 15.86 -21.09 7.23
N LEU A 624 15.67 -19.94 6.56
CA LEU A 624 14.73 -19.74 5.47
C LEU A 624 15.41 -19.69 4.09
N SER A 625 16.74 -19.54 4.07
CA SER A 625 17.51 -19.32 2.86
C SER A 625 17.49 -20.52 1.90
N PRO A 626 17.21 -20.30 0.61
CA PRO A 626 17.41 -21.35 -0.41
C PRO A 626 18.88 -21.44 -0.85
N LEU A 627 19.75 -20.52 -0.41
CA LEU A 627 21.17 -20.38 -0.73
C LEU A 627 22.00 -20.44 0.55
N GLN A 628 21.84 -21.53 1.33
CA GLN A 628 22.47 -21.67 2.66
C GLN A 628 23.98 -21.83 2.57
N ALA A 629 24.47 -22.67 1.67
CA ALA A 629 25.89 -22.92 1.51
C ALA A 629 26.28 -23.12 0.02
N ILE A 630 27.50 -22.76 -0.34
CA ILE A 630 28.11 -23.15 -1.61
C ILE A 630 29.50 -23.71 -1.37
N VAL A 631 29.79 -24.85 -1.97
CA VAL A 631 31.11 -25.46 -1.94
C VAL A 631 31.91 -24.98 -3.14
N ILE A 632 33.12 -24.46 -2.89
CA ILE A 632 33.97 -23.84 -3.90
C ILE A 632 35.31 -24.58 -3.98
N PRO A 633 35.53 -25.47 -4.96
CA PRO A 633 36.81 -26.09 -5.19
C PRO A 633 37.83 -25.06 -5.70
N GLN A 634 39.04 -25.07 -5.10
CA GLN A 634 40.16 -24.21 -5.50
C GLN A 634 40.78 -24.62 -6.83
N ALA A 635 40.76 -25.94 -7.12
CA ALA A 635 41.35 -26.52 -8.32
C ALA A 635 40.55 -27.76 -8.76
N PRO A 636 40.66 -28.19 -10.02
CA PRO A 636 39.96 -29.36 -10.56
C PRO A 636 40.22 -30.67 -9.77
N GLU A 637 41.44 -30.82 -9.25
CA GLU A 637 41.85 -32.05 -8.57
C GLU A 637 41.14 -32.29 -7.23
N VAL A 638 40.42 -31.30 -6.71
CA VAL A 638 39.68 -31.39 -5.46
C VAL A 638 38.17 -31.41 -5.67
N GLU A 639 37.73 -31.50 -6.93
CA GLU A 639 36.27 -31.49 -7.25
C GLU A 639 35.54 -32.67 -6.62
N ASP A 640 36.13 -33.86 -6.61
CA ASP A 640 35.55 -35.04 -5.98
C ASP A 640 35.27 -34.81 -4.50
N TYR A 641 36.25 -34.26 -3.77
CA TYR A 641 36.06 -33.90 -2.36
C TYR A 641 34.99 -32.81 -2.20
N ALA A 642 34.94 -31.82 -3.09
CA ALA A 642 33.89 -30.79 -3.04
C ALA A 642 32.48 -31.40 -3.24
N ARG A 643 32.33 -32.43 -4.09
CA ARG A 643 31.08 -33.19 -4.26
C ARG A 643 30.72 -33.98 -2.99
N GLU A 644 31.72 -34.61 -2.33
CA GLU A 644 31.52 -35.30 -1.05
C GLU A 644 31.03 -34.33 0.03
N VAL A 645 31.66 -33.16 0.15
CA VAL A 645 31.26 -32.08 1.06
C VAL A 645 29.81 -31.65 0.77
N GLN A 646 29.48 -31.39 -0.51
CA GLN A 646 28.11 -31.03 -0.90
C GLN A 646 27.10 -32.14 -0.53
N ALA A 647 27.42 -33.38 -0.84
CA ALA A 647 26.55 -34.52 -0.52
C ALA A 647 26.31 -34.65 0.98
N MET A 648 27.36 -34.49 1.81
CA MET A 648 27.26 -34.52 3.28
C MET A 648 26.37 -33.39 3.80
N LEU A 649 26.53 -32.17 3.30
CA LEU A 649 25.70 -31.01 3.67
C LEU A 649 24.22 -31.25 3.31
N ARG A 650 23.96 -31.72 2.10
CA ARG A 650 22.60 -32.06 1.63
C ARG A 650 21.98 -33.20 2.44
N GLY A 651 22.76 -34.26 2.74
CA GLY A 651 22.32 -35.33 3.62
C GLY A 651 22.02 -34.87 5.03
N GLY A 652 22.69 -33.81 5.50
CA GLY A 652 22.39 -33.11 6.76
C GLY A 652 21.23 -32.13 6.67
N GLY A 653 20.54 -31.99 5.52
CA GLY A 653 19.40 -31.11 5.32
C GLY A 653 19.77 -29.65 5.07
N ILE A 654 21.03 -29.33 4.72
CA ILE A 654 21.48 -28.00 4.33
C ILE A 654 21.34 -27.85 2.80
N MET A 655 20.76 -26.76 2.35
CA MET A 655 20.70 -26.38 0.92
C MET A 655 22.11 -25.99 0.49
N ALA A 656 22.81 -26.91 -0.18
CA ALA A 656 24.19 -26.73 -0.61
C ALA A 656 24.37 -26.85 -2.11
N ASP A 657 24.98 -25.86 -2.73
CA ASP A 657 25.36 -25.86 -4.13
C ASP A 657 26.86 -26.12 -4.30
N LEU A 658 27.28 -26.47 -5.51
CA LEU A 658 28.68 -26.66 -5.88
C LEU A 658 29.04 -25.69 -7.02
N ASP A 659 30.11 -24.93 -6.89
CA ASP A 659 30.65 -24.15 -8.00
C ASP A 659 31.51 -25.02 -8.92
N GLY A 660 30.87 -25.60 -9.93
CA GLY A 660 31.49 -26.49 -10.91
C GLY A 660 32.23 -25.79 -12.07
N ASP A 661 32.37 -24.45 -12.04
CA ASP A 661 33.07 -23.71 -13.09
C ASP A 661 34.58 -23.83 -12.92
N LEU A 662 35.17 -24.81 -13.60
CA LEU A 662 36.60 -25.08 -13.54
C LEU A 662 37.47 -24.00 -14.22
N GLY A 663 36.91 -23.17 -15.10
CA GLY A 663 37.59 -22.09 -15.79
C GLY A 663 37.67 -20.77 -15.02
N ALA A 664 36.90 -20.63 -13.94
CA ALA A 664 36.87 -19.42 -13.12
C ALA A 664 37.94 -19.43 -12.01
N THR A 665 38.62 -18.29 -11.82
CA THR A 665 39.52 -18.10 -10.68
C THR A 665 38.75 -18.17 -9.35
N LEU A 666 39.45 -18.58 -8.27
CA LEU A 666 38.86 -18.63 -6.93
C LEU A 666 38.22 -17.29 -6.51
N ALA A 667 38.91 -16.19 -6.79
CA ALA A 667 38.36 -14.85 -6.46
C ALA A 667 37.06 -14.55 -7.19
N ARG A 668 36.93 -14.97 -8.47
CA ARG A 668 35.70 -14.83 -9.26
C ARG A 668 34.56 -15.71 -8.71
N LYS A 669 34.85 -16.96 -8.32
CA LYS A 669 33.88 -17.86 -7.70
C LYS A 669 33.36 -17.29 -6.37
N ILE A 670 34.25 -16.84 -5.48
CA ILE A 670 33.90 -16.19 -4.23
C ILE A 670 33.02 -14.96 -4.48
N ARG A 671 33.40 -14.09 -5.42
CA ARG A 671 32.63 -12.88 -5.74
C ARG A 671 31.24 -13.22 -6.29
N ARG A 672 31.13 -14.22 -7.14
CA ARG A 672 29.83 -14.72 -7.67
C ARG A 672 28.93 -15.23 -6.55
N ALA A 673 29.48 -16.00 -5.61
CA ALA A 673 28.75 -16.52 -4.45
C ALA A 673 28.26 -15.40 -3.51
N GLN A 674 29.06 -14.34 -3.33
CA GLN A 674 28.66 -13.15 -2.57
C GLN A 674 27.50 -12.41 -3.23
N LEU A 675 27.57 -12.18 -4.53
CA LEU A 675 26.51 -11.51 -5.29
C LEU A 675 25.22 -12.31 -5.33
N ALA A 676 25.30 -13.64 -5.29
CA ALA A 676 24.15 -14.52 -5.16
C ALA A 676 23.58 -14.60 -3.75
N HIS A 677 24.25 -14.02 -2.76
CA HIS A 677 23.85 -13.98 -1.33
C HIS A 677 23.86 -15.33 -0.60
N TYR A 678 24.75 -16.27 -0.97
CA TYR A 678 24.94 -17.48 -0.15
C TYR A 678 25.34 -17.11 1.27
N ASN A 679 24.66 -17.70 2.28
CA ASN A 679 24.97 -17.45 3.69
C ASN A 679 26.42 -17.83 4.01
N PHE A 680 26.83 -19.04 3.56
CA PHE A 680 28.18 -19.54 3.80
C PHE A 680 28.84 -20.03 2.50
N GLN A 681 30.13 -19.77 2.38
CA GLN A 681 30.98 -20.25 1.30
C GLN A 681 32.02 -21.17 1.90
N LEU A 682 32.04 -22.43 1.45
CA LEU A 682 32.93 -23.46 1.92
C LEU A 682 34.01 -23.71 0.86
N VAL A 683 35.18 -23.14 1.07
CA VAL A 683 36.30 -23.28 0.12
C VAL A 683 37.08 -24.54 0.47
N VAL A 684 37.38 -25.36 -0.54
CA VAL A 684 38.12 -26.61 -0.39
C VAL A 684 39.29 -26.66 -1.35
N GLY A 685 40.45 -26.99 -0.81
CA GLY A 685 41.70 -27.19 -1.54
C GLY A 685 42.35 -28.55 -1.18
N ARG A 686 43.59 -28.80 -1.58
CA ARG A 686 44.32 -30.02 -1.31
C ARG A 686 44.49 -30.24 0.21
N ARG A 687 44.79 -29.20 0.96
CA ARG A 687 44.98 -29.25 2.42
C ARG A 687 43.66 -29.63 3.13
N GLU A 688 42.55 -29.01 2.75
CA GLU A 688 41.23 -29.31 3.34
C GLU A 688 40.83 -30.74 3.02
N ARG A 689 41.11 -31.25 1.80
CA ARG A 689 40.86 -32.64 1.42
C ARG A 689 41.66 -33.63 2.28
N GLU A 690 42.96 -33.39 2.48
CA GLU A 690 43.83 -34.27 3.29
C GLU A 690 43.38 -34.34 4.76
N ARG A 691 42.82 -33.26 5.29
CA ARG A 691 42.42 -33.14 6.71
C ARG A 691 40.94 -33.39 6.97
N GLY A 692 40.11 -33.55 5.92
CA GLY A 692 38.69 -33.67 6.07
C GLY A 692 38.01 -32.40 6.57
N THR A 693 38.54 -31.24 6.20
CA THR A 693 38.12 -29.91 6.67
C THR A 693 37.54 -29.05 5.56
N VAL A 694 36.98 -27.89 5.90
CA VAL A 694 36.52 -26.84 4.99
C VAL A 694 36.95 -25.47 5.50
N SER A 695 37.35 -24.60 4.63
CA SER A 695 37.62 -23.17 4.96
C SER A 695 36.33 -22.37 4.79
N VAL A 696 35.75 -21.87 5.88
CA VAL A 696 34.43 -21.22 5.93
C VAL A 696 34.57 -19.72 5.77
N ARG A 697 33.68 -19.14 4.93
CA ARG A 697 33.49 -17.71 4.73
C ARG A 697 32.01 -17.36 4.81
N THR A 698 31.69 -16.17 5.31
CA THR A 698 30.33 -15.63 5.31
C THR A 698 30.02 -14.89 4.00
N ARG A 699 28.73 -14.55 3.80
CA ARG A 699 28.28 -13.74 2.65
C ARG A 699 29.00 -12.38 2.56
N ASP A 700 29.40 -11.80 3.69
CA ASP A 700 30.12 -10.52 3.76
C ASP A 700 31.64 -10.69 3.68
N ASN A 701 32.10 -11.88 3.24
CA ASN A 701 33.51 -12.25 3.03
C ASN A 701 34.35 -12.30 4.33
N ARG A 702 33.75 -12.37 5.50
CA ARG A 702 34.46 -12.62 6.73
C ARG A 702 34.99 -14.07 6.73
N GLN A 703 36.28 -14.25 6.91
CA GLN A 703 36.91 -15.55 6.97
C GLN A 703 36.79 -16.11 8.41
N LEU A 704 36.14 -17.27 8.54
CA LEU A 704 35.93 -17.94 9.81
C LEU A 704 37.00 -19.05 10.08
N GLY A 705 37.89 -19.24 9.09
CA GLY A 705 38.98 -20.19 9.15
C GLY A 705 38.62 -21.62 8.78
N GLU A 706 39.59 -22.51 8.93
CA GLU A 706 39.44 -23.93 8.65
C GLU A 706 38.66 -24.62 9.79
N ARG A 707 37.71 -25.47 9.44
CA ARG A 707 36.82 -26.21 10.35
C ARG A 707 36.70 -27.67 9.90
N ASP A 708 36.63 -28.58 10.86
CA ASP A 708 36.22 -29.96 10.61
C ASP A 708 34.84 -30.00 9.95
N LEU A 709 34.69 -30.77 8.87
CA LEU A 709 33.47 -30.80 8.07
C LEU A 709 32.23 -31.22 8.88
N ARG A 710 32.35 -32.23 9.75
CA ARG A 710 31.23 -32.71 10.57
C ARG A 710 30.81 -31.67 11.62
N ARG A 711 31.78 -31.02 12.22
CA ARG A 711 31.54 -29.93 13.19
C ARG A 711 30.90 -28.71 12.49
N ALA A 712 31.39 -28.35 11.31
CA ALA A 712 30.81 -27.27 10.52
C ALA A 712 29.34 -27.58 10.14
N LEU A 713 29.04 -28.80 9.68
CA LEU A 713 27.69 -29.24 9.39
C LEU A 713 26.78 -29.18 10.63
N GLN A 714 27.26 -29.70 11.78
CA GLN A 714 26.47 -29.68 13.01
C GLN A 714 26.17 -28.22 13.42
N ARG A 715 27.16 -27.35 13.36
CA ARG A 715 26.96 -25.92 13.70
C ARG A 715 25.95 -25.24 12.79
N LEU A 716 25.99 -25.49 11.47
CA LEU A 716 25.02 -24.98 10.52
C LEU A 716 23.59 -25.46 10.85
N ARG A 717 23.44 -26.71 11.22
CA ARG A 717 22.16 -27.29 11.65
C ARG A 717 21.65 -26.62 12.93
N ASP A 718 22.49 -26.49 13.95
CA ASP A 718 22.11 -25.88 15.23
C ASP A 718 21.63 -24.43 15.02
N LEU A 719 22.33 -23.64 14.21
CA LEU A 719 21.95 -22.26 13.88
C LEU A 719 20.65 -22.17 13.07
N ARG A 720 20.47 -23.08 12.10
CA ARG A 720 19.25 -23.18 11.30
C ARG A 720 18.06 -23.57 12.17
N ASP A 721 18.18 -24.61 12.97
CA ASP A 721 17.09 -25.18 13.77
C ASP A 721 16.69 -24.24 14.92
N ALA A 722 17.65 -23.49 15.47
CA ALA A 722 17.40 -22.42 16.42
C ALA A 722 16.85 -21.13 15.78
N ARG A 723 16.73 -21.06 14.44
CA ARG A 723 16.24 -19.91 13.67
C ARG A 723 16.97 -18.61 14.01
N VAL A 724 18.28 -18.68 14.19
CA VAL A 724 19.09 -17.54 14.54
C VAL A 724 19.07 -16.49 13.44
N PRO A 725 18.69 -15.22 13.69
CA PRO A 725 18.62 -14.18 12.66
C PRO A 725 19.97 -13.91 11.99
N ASP A 726 21.04 -13.79 12.81
CA ASP A 726 22.40 -13.42 12.37
C ASP A 726 23.34 -14.63 12.47
N ALA A 727 22.97 -15.71 11.79
CA ALA A 727 23.70 -16.98 11.85
C ALA A 727 25.17 -16.86 11.41
N GLU A 728 25.48 -15.95 10.49
CA GLU A 728 26.82 -15.68 10.00
C GLU A 728 27.73 -15.02 11.05
N GLU A 729 27.16 -14.31 12.01
CA GLU A 729 27.90 -13.71 13.11
C GLU A 729 28.18 -14.71 14.25
N GLN A 730 27.29 -15.67 14.40
CA GLN A 730 27.31 -16.65 15.49
C GLN A 730 27.97 -17.99 15.10
N PHE A 731 28.36 -18.19 13.84
CA PHE A 731 29.06 -19.39 13.40
C PHE A 731 30.50 -19.42 13.98
#